data_dd8d7619e54b6ebb0253f35600124232
#
_entry.id   dd8d7619e54b6ebb0253f35600124232
#
_cell.length_a   1.000
_cell.length_b   1.000
_cell.length_c   1.000
_cell.angle_alpha   90.00
_cell.angle_beta   90.00
_cell.angle_gamma   90.00
#
_symmetry.space_group_name_H-M   'P 1'
#
loop_
_entity.id
_entity.type
_entity.pdbx_description
1 polymer ?
#
loop_
_entity_poly.entity_id
_entity_poly.type
_entity_poly.pdbx_seq_one_letter_code
_entity_poly.pdbx_strand_id
1 'polypeptide(L)'
;MSSPNDSHSGSDLLPRFLASVTQFVSSQPVVTLWIIGLFTLFSALVTARFLTFKTDRSDLIDSNSEFHQRWEEYVEKFGPEADIVIVVEGPNREAVEQAIDTVGAELRSESKLFGSILDRVDSDRVVSKGLQYLTPVELEKIENELDESQEIIEGDWNLAGLNAYSRRLEQLLQYSISQGDPARVDTAINRIELLANSLHSFLLDQNEFESPWPQIVSRTELVSQEAKSEYQLTPSGKMGFVVVTAQASSNGLTGKSESLNRLREICSETAEELSEVEIGMTGIPVLEADEMERSQIDMRNASLISFGGVGLILLLGFRGFRHPSLALIMLAVALVWALGYTTLTIGHLNILSVSFAAILIGLGIDFAIHYMARYLELRHHDEEFHRSLALTSRSVGTGIVTAAVTTSMAFLCATFTDFLGVAELGVIAGGGILLCAIATFTVLPALITLSDQNLSPQRLPTPFQGTLLRKMIRRFPALVTILTLVAIVIVGAQGFRLADGEIESIVEYDSNLLNLQAEGVESVELQERLFQETDGSLLYAVSISDSIEETRIRGEKFQQLDLVARVEDMASYLPRFPASETNLLIQSIHLRLSRLADLPETFPEINPLAVGQTLESLHNLVQSQTSPSADEAETRLDETLDIISTMELPQQVEILSAYQGAMLSALHAQLKKLKEVSDPSPVTPKDFDPAIHRRFVSDEGDWLIRVYPKEDIWEEKPLEAFIDQVRSVDPLITGTPIQNFEAARQIRNSYFDAAIYALVVVTLILLIDAISLGPLCVTLIAPLAVVGFTHFMSQHAGEESNIAHLLALYTIVAILVAFVFDFESTRNVILTLLPPIAGGFLMFGIFAMTNIDLNPANLIVLPLILGIGVDDGVHVTHDFRLTRGPYETSPSTINAVTLTSLTSMMGFGSMLVAAHQGLVSLGLVLVIGVGSCLFVSLVTLPAILTLIDRGRSQKPEKQVPPQKTEEPPEDEEDVVTIAFQNSETFGDKPSDDQ
;
A
#
# COMPACT_ATOMS: atom_id res chain seq x y z
N MET A 1 33.27 -60.80 15.94
CA MET A 1 32.28 -60.03 16.69
C MET A 1 31.27 -59.54 15.71
N SER A 2 30.18 -60.28 15.63
CA SER A 2 29.14 -60.19 14.62
C SER A 2 28.21 -59.03 14.86
N SER A 3 27.93 -58.27 13.80
CA SER A 3 26.94 -57.23 13.69
C SER A 3 25.51 -57.76 13.87
N PRO A 4 24.61 -57.08 14.58
CA PRO A 4 23.19 -57.32 14.48
C PRO A 4 22.57 -56.46 13.36
N ASN A 5 21.90 -57.11 12.43
CA ASN A 5 20.83 -56.65 11.54
C ASN A 5 20.64 -55.14 11.30
N ASP A 6 21.24 -54.61 10.27
CA ASP A 6 20.86 -53.38 9.60
C ASP A 6 19.63 -53.59 8.69
N SER A 7 18.44 -53.41 9.24
CA SER A 7 17.19 -53.40 8.47
C SER A 7 16.70 -52.00 8.11
N HIS A 8 17.54 -50.97 8.08
CA HIS A 8 17.25 -49.63 7.63
C HIS A 8 18.14 -49.22 6.44
N SER A 9 17.99 -49.87 5.31
CA SER A 9 18.82 -49.61 4.12
C SER A 9 18.47 -48.36 3.32
N GLY A 10 17.42 -47.64 3.69
CA GLY A 10 17.01 -46.37 3.01
C GLY A 10 17.52 -45.10 3.69
N SER A 11 17.72 -45.08 5.01
CA SER A 11 18.03 -43.89 5.80
C SER A 11 19.50 -43.45 5.76
N ASP A 12 20.40 -44.24 5.18
CA ASP A 12 21.86 -43.98 5.20
C ASP A 12 22.39 -43.29 3.92
N LEU A 13 21.57 -43.10 2.89
CA LEU A 13 22.02 -42.53 1.61
C LEU A 13 22.37 -41.05 1.70
N LEU A 14 21.52 -40.21 2.26
CA LEU A 14 21.74 -38.76 2.41
C LEU A 14 22.95 -38.45 3.30
N PRO A 15 23.08 -39.03 4.52
CA PRO A 15 24.26 -38.84 5.36
C PRO A 15 25.57 -39.24 4.68
N ARG A 16 25.59 -40.34 3.93
CA ARG A 16 26.76 -40.78 3.15
C ARG A 16 27.08 -39.83 2.02
N PHE A 17 26.07 -39.34 1.30
CA PHE A 17 26.24 -38.38 0.20
C PHE A 17 26.85 -37.07 0.73
N LEU A 18 26.28 -36.46 1.80
CA LEU A 18 26.78 -35.22 2.40
C LEU A 18 28.22 -35.40 2.92
N ALA A 19 28.54 -36.53 3.57
CA ALA A 19 29.91 -36.83 4.00
C ALA A 19 30.86 -36.93 2.79
N SER A 20 30.44 -37.53 1.67
CA SER A 20 31.25 -37.67 0.45
C SER A 20 31.50 -36.30 -0.20
N VAL A 21 30.48 -35.41 -0.26
CA VAL A 21 30.62 -34.03 -0.74
C VAL A 21 31.64 -33.26 0.10
N THR A 22 31.51 -33.32 1.42
CA THR A 22 32.44 -32.68 2.35
C THR A 22 33.84 -33.22 2.24
N GLN A 23 34.00 -34.53 2.07
CA GLN A 23 35.29 -35.19 1.85
C GLN A 23 35.95 -34.70 0.53
N PHE A 24 35.18 -34.61 -0.55
CA PHE A 24 35.66 -34.08 -1.82
C PHE A 24 36.13 -32.62 -1.67
N VAL A 25 35.29 -31.76 -1.10
CA VAL A 25 35.55 -30.33 -0.86
C VAL A 25 36.80 -30.13 0.03
N SER A 26 36.94 -30.91 1.10
CA SER A 26 38.08 -30.82 2.02
C SER A 26 39.38 -31.40 1.45
N SER A 27 39.33 -32.30 0.48
CA SER A 27 40.49 -32.83 -0.21
C SER A 27 41.11 -31.81 -1.20
N GLN A 28 40.31 -30.95 -1.81
CA GLN A 28 40.77 -29.96 -2.78
C GLN A 28 40.21 -28.57 -2.49
N PRO A 29 40.51 -27.99 -1.32
CA PRO A 29 39.83 -26.76 -0.85
C PRO A 29 40.12 -25.55 -1.74
N VAL A 30 41.32 -25.40 -2.27
CA VAL A 30 41.70 -24.28 -3.14
C VAL A 30 40.95 -24.32 -4.48
N VAL A 31 40.85 -25.49 -5.11
CA VAL A 31 40.12 -25.63 -6.37
C VAL A 31 38.63 -25.32 -6.16
N THR A 32 38.07 -25.85 -5.11
CA THR A 32 36.67 -25.60 -4.71
C THR A 32 36.42 -24.14 -4.52
N LEU A 33 37.27 -23.41 -3.80
CA LEU A 33 37.11 -21.97 -3.58
C LEU A 33 37.28 -21.14 -4.86
N TRP A 34 38.12 -21.56 -5.80
CA TRP A 34 38.21 -20.94 -7.12
C TRP A 34 36.93 -21.09 -7.94
N ILE A 35 36.31 -22.27 -7.94
CA ILE A 35 35.03 -22.50 -8.60
C ILE A 35 33.92 -21.66 -7.95
N ILE A 36 33.87 -21.65 -6.61
CA ILE A 36 32.94 -20.82 -5.82
C ILE A 36 33.11 -19.34 -6.14
N GLY A 37 34.38 -18.85 -6.16
CA GLY A 37 34.69 -17.47 -6.48
C GLY A 37 34.24 -17.06 -7.89
N LEU A 38 34.44 -17.93 -8.87
CA LEU A 38 33.98 -17.69 -10.27
C LEU A 38 32.44 -17.63 -10.34
N PHE A 39 31.76 -18.55 -9.68
CA PHE A 39 30.29 -18.58 -9.63
C PHE A 39 29.73 -17.36 -8.90
N THR A 40 30.37 -16.94 -7.79
CA THR A 40 30.00 -15.72 -7.04
C THR A 40 30.19 -14.46 -7.90
N LEU A 41 31.30 -14.37 -8.63
CA LEU A 41 31.54 -13.26 -9.56
C LEU A 41 30.50 -13.22 -10.68
N PHE A 42 30.17 -14.38 -11.25
CA PHE A 42 29.12 -14.49 -12.26
C PHE A 42 27.76 -14.01 -11.71
N SER A 43 27.36 -14.49 -10.52
CA SER A 43 26.12 -14.07 -9.86
C SER A 43 26.10 -12.55 -9.61
N ALA A 44 27.22 -11.98 -9.11
CA ALA A 44 27.36 -10.54 -8.90
C ALA A 44 27.22 -9.72 -10.19
N LEU A 45 27.83 -10.19 -11.29
CA LEU A 45 27.73 -9.52 -12.58
C LEU A 45 26.32 -9.58 -13.18
N VAL A 46 25.64 -10.72 -13.06
CA VAL A 46 24.24 -10.87 -13.50
C VAL A 46 23.35 -9.93 -12.69
N THR A 47 23.50 -9.90 -11.36
CA THR A 47 22.75 -9.01 -10.49
C THR A 47 22.96 -7.54 -10.86
N ALA A 48 24.22 -7.10 -10.98
CA ALA A 48 24.55 -5.71 -11.28
C ALA A 48 24.05 -5.25 -12.67
N ARG A 49 23.84 -6.19 -13.61
CA ARG A 49 23.44 -5.84 -14.99
C ARG A 49 21.95 -5.92 -15.24
N PHE A 50 21.24 -6.80 -14.54
CA PHE A 50 19.87 -7.19 -14.90
C PHE A 50 18.85 -7.04 -13.76
N LEU A 51 19.27 -6.86 -12.49
CA LEU A 51 18.34 -6.66 -11.39
C LEU A 51 17.73 -5.27 -11.48
N THR A 52 16.40 -5.19 -11.46
CA THR A 52 15.62 -3.94 -11.47
C THR A 52 14.81 -3.77 -10.19
N PHE A 53 14.18 -2.61 -10.02
CA PHE A 53 13.25 -2.36 -8.93
C PHE A 53 11.90 -1.97 -9.51
N LYS A 54 10.82 -2.52 -8.96
CA LYS A 54 9.44 -2.13 -9.26
C LYS A 54 8.87 -1.31 -8.12
N THR A 55 8.35 -0.12 -8.45
CA THR A 55 7.86 0.85 -7.47
C THR A 55 6.35 0.92 -7.41
N ASP A 56 5.65 0.51 -8.48
CA ASP A 56 4.21 0.62 -8.61
C ASP A 56 3.52 -0.44 -7.74
N ARG A 57 2.58 -0.01 -6.90
CA ARG A 57 1.81 -0.92 -6.04
C ARG A 57 0.87 -1.83 -6.85
N SER A 58 0.40 -1.37 -8.00
CA SER A 58 -0.43 -2.16 -8.90
C SER A 58 0.28 -3.42 -9.41
N ASP A 59 1.61 -3.37 -9.57
CA ASP A 59 2.45 -4.53 -9.93
C ASP A 59 2.46 -5.66 -8.89
N LEU A 60 1.95 -5.41 -7.68
CA LEU A 60 1.89 -6.40 -6.59
C LEU A 60 0.62 -7.25 -6.62
N ILE A 61 -0.38 -6.85 -7.42
CA ILE A 61 -1.70 -7.50 -7.50
C ILE A 61 -1.73 -8.40 -8.74
N ASP A 62 -2.43 -9.52 -8.64
CA ASP A 62 -2.61 -10.40 -9.81
C ASP A 62 -3.47 -9.69 -10.87
N SER A 63 -2.92 -9.50 -12.07
CA SER A 63 -3.60 -8.93 -13.23
C SER A 63 -4.85 -9.70 -13.68
N ASN A 64 -5.04 -10.95 -13.23
CA ASN A 64 -6.25 -11.72 -13.51
C ASN A 64 -7.39 -11.46 -12.52
N SER A 65 -7.16 -10.72 -11.43
CA SER A 65 -8.23 -10.39 -10.48
C SER A 65 -9.23 -9.42 -11.12
N GLU A 66 -10.53 -9.72 -10.95
CA GLU A 66 -11.63 -8.99 -11.60
C GLU A 66 -11.64 -7.50 -11.21
N PHE A 67 -11.36 -7.17 -9.94
CA PHE A 67 -11.30 -5.79 -9.49
C PHE A 67 -10.09 -5.03 -10.06
N HIS A 68 -8.97 -5.73 -10.27
CA HIS A 68 -7.77 -5.13 -10.86
C HIS A 68 -7.93 -4.89 -12.36
N GLN A 69 -8.56 -5.81 -13.10
CA GLN A 69 -8.89 -5.59 -14.51
C GLN A 69 -9.77 -4.37 -14.73
N ARG A 70 -10.76 -4.12 -13.83
CA ARG A 70 -11.57 -2.89 -13.87
C ARG A 70 -10.74 -1.64 -13.59
N TRP A 71 -9.79 -1.73 -12.68
CA TRP A 71 -8.84 -0.66 -12.43
C TRP A 71 -7.95 -0.39 -13.64
N GLU A 72 -7.40 -1.43 -14.27
CA GLU A 72 -6.59 -1.30 -15.49
C GLU A 72 -7.41 -0.69 -16.63
N GLU A 73 -8.67 -1.08 -16.82
CA GLU A 73 -9.59 -0.47 -17.80
C GLU A 73 -9.79 1.03 -17.52
N TYR A 74 -9.99 1.41 -16.28
CA TYR A 74 -10.07 2.81 -15.88
C TYR A 74 -8.77 3.56 -16.21
N VAL A 75 -7.63 2.99 -15.86
CA VAL A 75 -6.31 3.60 -16.11
C VAL A 75 -6.01 3.70 -17.62
N GLU A 76 -6.42 2.73 -18.41
CA GLU A 76 -6.26 2.75 -19.86
C GLU A 76 -7.09 3.87 -20.52
N LYS A 77 -8.34 4.05 -20.07
CA LYS A 77 -9.28 5.03 -20.65
C LYS A 77 -9.03 6.48 -20.21
N PHE A 78 -8.70 6.68 -18.94
CA PHE A 78 -8.60 8.03 -18.34
C PHE A 78 -7.20 8.40 -17.90
N GLY A 79 -6.24 7.49 -18.04
CA GLY A 79 -4.89 7.61 -17.52
C GLY A 79 -4.78 7.17 -16.05
N PRO A 80 -3.56 6.87 -15.58
CA PRO A 80 -3.35 6.55 -14.18
C PRO A 80 -3.76 7.74 -13.30
N GLU A 81 -4.23 7.48 -12.09
CA GLU A 81 -4.35 8.49 -11.03
C GLU A 81 -2.94 8.98 -10.62
N ALA A 82 -2.15 9.39 -11.60
CA ALA A 82 -0.76 9.78 -11.47
C ALA A 82 -0.60 11.29 -11.39
N ASP A 83 -1.62 11.95 -10.85
CA ASP A 83 -1.56 13.38 -10.61
C ASP A 83 -0.56 13.68 -9.48
N ILE A 84 0.43 14.47 -9.81
CA ILE A 84 1.32 15.08 -8.86
C ILE A 84 0.73 16.43 -8.49
N VAL A 85 0.57 16.68 -7.21
CA VAL A 85 0.07 17.93 -6.67
C VAL A 85 1.24 18.72 -6.12
N ILE A 86 1.57 19.83 -6.79
CA ILE A 86 2.51 20.82 -6.27
C ILE A 86 1.71 21.77 -5.40
N VAL A 87 2.13 21.90 -4.17
CA VAL A 87 1.53 22.77 -3.17
C VAL A 87 2.43 24.00 -2.98
N VAL A 88 1.85 25.18 -3.16
CA VAL A 88 2.52 26.46 -2.99
C VAL A 88 1.92 27.15 -1.78
N GLU A 89 2.70 27.38 -0.75
CA GLU A 89 2.30 28.12 0.45
C GLU A 89 2.98 29.50 0.48
N GLY A 90 2.21 30.54 0.77
CA GLY A 90 2.74 31.89 0.79
C GLY A 90 2.05 32.83 1.77
N PRO A 91 2.64 34.02 2.04
CA PRO A 91 2.09 34.95 3.02
C PRO A 91 0.77 35.59 2.57
N ASN A 92 0.55 35.70 1.27
CA ASN A 92 -0.63 36.30 0.66
C ASN A 92 -0.92 35.69 -0.72
N ARG A 93 -2.12 35.97 -1.23
CA ARG A 93 -2.62 35.45 -2.51
C ARG A 93 -1.73 35.81 -3.70
N GLU A 94 -1.21 37.02 -3.75
CA GLU A 94 -0.41 37.50 -4.89
C GLU A 94 0.93 36.75 -5.03
N ALA A 95 1.59 36.45 -3.89
CA ALA A 95 2.81 35.65 -3.88
C ALA A 95 2.57 34.21 -4.33
N VAL A 96 1.44 33.61 -3.92
CA VAL A 96 1.04 32.27 -4.30
C VAL A 96 0.73 32.22 -5.81
N GLU A 97 -0.06 33.16 -6.33
CA GLU A 97 -0.39 33.23 -7.76
C GLU A 97 0.87 33.41 -8.63
N GLN A 98 1.81 34.26 -8.20
CA GLN A 98 3.09 34.45 -8.91
C GLN A 98 3.92 33.17 -8.95
N ALA A 99 3.97 32.44 -7.86
CA ALA A 99 4.71 31.18 -7.80
C ALA A 99 4.06 30.10 -8.67
N ILE A 100 2.71 30.01 -8.67
CA ILE A 100 1.96 29.12 -9.57
C ILE A 100 2.26 29.42 -11.03
N ASP A 101 2.23 30.70 -11.41
CA ASP A 101 2.53 31.10 -12.79
C ASP A 101 3.97 30.76 -13.21
N THR A 102 4.93 30.93 -12.30
CA THR A 102 6.33 30.59 -12.55
C THR A 102 6.52 29.09 -12.75
N VAL A 103 6.01 28.29 -11.81
CA VAL A 103 6.05 26.82 -11.90
C VAL A 103 5.31 26.33 -13.16
N GLY A 104 4.12 26.86 -13.44
CA GLY A 104 3.35 26.50 -14.63
C GLY A 104 4.04 26.80 -15.93
N ALA A 105 4.76 27.92 -16.01
CA ALA A 105 5.53 28.31 -17.19
C ALA A 105 6.73 27.38 -17.43
N GLU A 106 7.46 27.04 -16.37
CA GLU A 106 8.59 26.10 -16.45
C GLU A 106 8.11 24.70 -16.88
N LEU A 107 7.04 24.18 -16.27
CA LEU A 107 6.47 22.89 -16.63
C LEU A 107 6.03 22.82 -18.09
N ARG A 108 5.40 23.89 -18.62
CA ARG A 108 5.00 23.94 -20.05
C ARG A 108 6.20 23.97 -20.98
N SER A 109 7.34 24.51 -20.53
CA SER A 109 8.57 24.53 -21.33
C SER A 109 9.11 23.12 -21.57
N GLU A 110 8.82 22.16 -20.67
CA GLU A 110 9.31 20.79 -20.68
C GLU A 110 8.20 19.75 -21.02
N SER A 111 7.39 20.02 -22.01
CA SER A 111 6.24 19.22 -22.44
C SER A 111 6.55 17.74 -22.78
N LYS A 112 7.82 17.34 -22.88
CA LYS A 112 8.25 15.95 -23.06
C LYS A 112 8.23 15.14 -21.76
N LEU A 113 8.37 15.80 -20.62
CA LEU A 113 8.42 15.20 -19.30
C LEU A 113 7.07 15.33 -18.59
N PHE A 114 6.33 16.40 -18.90
CA PHE A 114 5.07 16.73 -18.24
C PHE A 114 3.92 16.75 -19.25
N GLY A 115 2.83 16.09 -18.88
CA GLY A 115 1.63 15.98 -19.70
C GLY A 115 0.62 17.08 -19.42
N SER A 116 -0.51 16.75 -18.80
CA SER A 116 -1.53 17.69 -18.38
C SER A 116 -1.02 18.57 -17.24
N ILE A 117 -1.12 19.89 -17.37
CA ILE A 117 -0.76 20.87 -16.35
C ILE A 117 -2.01 21.66 -16.05
N LEU A 118 -2.49 21.62 -14.81
CA LEU A 118 -3.63 22.37 -14.33
C LEU A 118 -3.15 23.31 -13.23
N ASP A 119 -2.68 24.48 -13.60
CA ASP A 119 -2.29 25.58 -12.73
C ASP A 119 -3.39 26.62 -12.57
N ARG A 120 -4.21 26.79 -13.61
CA ARG A 120 -5.38 27.66 -13.67
C ARG A 120 -6.42 27.10 -14.63
N VAL A 121 -7.69 27.36 -14.35
CA VAL A 121 -8.80 26.98 -15.20
C VAL A 121 -9.16 28.11 -16.14
N ASP A 122 -9.05 27.90 -17.45
CA ASP A 122 -9.53 28.84 -18.46
C ASP A 122 -10.99 28.51 -18.83
N SER A 123 -11.89 29.43 -18.50
CA SER A 123 -13.34 29.28 -18.73
C SER A 123 -13.91 30.25 -19.75
N ASP A 124 -13.08 31.05 -20.44
CA ASP A 124 -13.54 32.09 -21.36
C ASP A 124 -14.52 31.57 -22.45
N ARG A 125 -14.31 30.34 -22.94
CA ARG A 125 -15.16 29.71 -23.94
C ARG A 125 -16.55 29.34 -23.41
N VAL A 126 -16.61 28.91 -22.14
CA VAL A 126 -17.87 28.53 -21.50
C VAL A 126 -18.65 29.78 -21.14
N VAL A 127 -17.97 30.85 -20.71
CA VAL A 127 -18.56 32.15 -20.37
C VAL A 127 -19.28 32.73 -21.56
N SER A 128 -18.69 32.69 -22.76
CA SER A 128 -19.34 33.22 -23.99
C SER A 128 -20.68 32.53 -24.31
N LYS A 129 -20.92 31.32 -23.78
CA LYS A 129 -22.14 30.51 -23.93
C LYS A 129 -23.03 30.52 -22.69
N GLY A 130 -22.92 31.52 -21.83
CA GLY A 130 -23.61 31.61 -20.53
C GLY A 130 -25.14 31.50 -20.64
N LEU A 131 -25.75 31.97 -21.71
CA LEU A 131 -27.18 31.84 -21.92
C LEU A 131 -27.66 30.39 -22.08
N GLN A 132 -26.81 29.46 -22.44
CA GLN A 132 -27.15 28.02 -22.57
C GLN A 132 -27.56 27.39 -21.22
N TYR A 133 -27.20 28.00 -20.10
CA TYR A 133 -27.50 27.50 -18.75
C TYR A 133 -28.86 27.99 -18.21
N LEU A 134 -29.52 28.90 -18.94
CA LEU A 134 -30.82 29.44 -18.55
C LEU A 134 -31.95 28.52 -18.98
N THR A 135 -33.05 28.60 -18.23
CA THR A 135 -34.28 27.90 -18.60
C THR A 135 -34.94 28.54 -19.82
N PRO A 136 -35.74 27.80 -20.62
CA PRO A 136 -36.51 28.37 -21.74
C PRO A 136 -37.36 29.56 -21.34
N VAL A 137 -37.96 29.54 -20.12
CA VAL A 137 -38.77 30.65 -19.59
C VAL A 137 -37.95 31.90 -19.31
N GLU A 138 -36.76 31.76 -18.78
CA GLU A 138 -35.84 32.89 -18.57
C GLU A 138 -35.39 33.48 -19.92
N LEU A 139 -35.07 32.63 -20.89
CA LEU A 139 -34.69 33.07 -22.24
C LEU A 139 -35.82 33.80 -22.95
N GLU A 140 -37.07 33.33 -22.87
CA GLU A 140 -38.26 34.02 -23.41
C GLU A 140 -38.46 35.38 -22.77
N LYS A 141 -38.20 35.48 -21.44
CA LYS A 141 -38.28 36.76 -20.75
C LYS A 141 -37.24 37.76 -21.27
N ILE A 142 -35.97 37.30 -21.43
CA ILE A 142 -34.90 38.13 -22.00
C ILE A 142 -35.24 38.54 -23.44
N GLU A 143 -35.71 37.61 -24.27
CA GLU A 143 -36.11 37.92 -25.66
C GLU A 143 -37.20 39.00 -25.72
N ASN A 144 -38.22 38.89 -24.88
CA ASN A 144 -39.29 39.88 -24.80
C ASN A 144 -38.79 41.26 -24.33
N GLU A 145 -37.90 41.33 -23.35
CA GLU A 145 -37.31 42.61 -22.89
C GLU A 145 -36.43 43.25 -23.97
N LEU A 146 -35.70 42.45 -24.75
CA LEU A 146 -34.90 42.94 -25.89
C LEU A 146 -35.79 43.36 -27.06
N ASP A 147 -36.94 42.69 -27.28
CA ASP A 147 -37.91 43.09 -28.26
C ASP A 147 -38.50 44.49 -27.99
N GLU A 148 -38.86 44.73 -26.73
CA GLU A 148 -39.34 46.06 -26.28
C GLU A 148 -38.25 47.14 -26.39
N SER A 149 -36.97 46.77 -26.38
CA SER A 149 -35.83 47.69 -26.42
C SER A 149 -35.14 47.75 -27.79
N GLN A 150 -35.74 47.16 -28.84
CA GLN A 150 -35.09 46.97 -30.12
C GLN A 150 -34.64 48.33 -30.75
N GLU A 151 -35.45 49.37 -30.69
CA GLU A 151 -35.11 50.67 -31.23
C GLU A 151 -33.89 51.30 -30.50
N ILE A 152 -33.76 51.08 -29.19
CA ILE A 152 -32.63 51.52 -28.39
C ILE A 152 -31.37 50.74 -28.82
N ILE A 153 -31.48 49.43 -28.98
CA ILE A 153 -30.40 48.56 -29.43
C ILE A 153 -29.90 48.98 -30.84
N GLU A 154 -30.82 49.39 -31.74
CA GLU A 154 -30.48 49.84 -33.10
C GLU A 154 -29.95 51.29 -33.13
N GLY A 155 -29.84 51.97 -31.96
CA GLY A 155 -29.12 53.24 -31.84
C GLY A 155 -30.00 54.47 -31.49
N ASP A 156 -31.29 54.31 -31.27
CA ASP A 156 -32.12 55.44 -30.79
C ASP A 156 -32.04 55.56 -29.26
N TRP A 157 -30.89 55.99 -28.77
CA TRP A 157 -30.63 56.18 -27.34
C TRP A 157 -31.52 57.26 -26.70
N ASN A 158 -32.21 58.11 -27.49
CA ASN A 158 -33.15 59.11 -26.95
C ASN A 158 -34.33 58.44 -26.21
N LEU A 159 -34.75 57.26 -26.66
CA LEU A 159 -35.82 56.51 -26.00
C LEU A 159 -35.46 55.94 -24.61
N ALA A 160 -34.15 55.79 -24.35
CA ALA A 160 -33.64 55.38 -23.04
C ALA A 160 -33.21 56.56 -22.16
N GLY A 161 -33.29 57.78 -22.65
CA GLY A 161 -33.01 59.00 -21.86
C GLY A 161 -33.95 59.17 -20.68
N LEU A 162 -33.48 59.85 -19.59
CA LEU A 162 -34.18 59.96 -18.33
C LEU A 162 -35.67 60.32 -18.45
N ASN A 163 -35.98 61.32 -19.21
CA ASN A 163 -37.38 61.75 -19.40
C ASN A 163 -38.22 60.72 -20.19
N ALA A 164 -37.64 60.10 -21.21
CA ALA A 164 -38.32 59.08 -22.01
C ALA A 164 -38.60 57.84 -21.17
N TYR A 165 -37.58 57.37 -20.39
CA TYR A 165 -37.67 56.22 -19.48
C TYR A 165 -38.73 56.50 -18.35
N SER A 166 -38.66 57.68 -17.70
CA SER A 166 -39.65 58.05 -16.70
C SER A 166 -41.08 58.05 -17.24
N ARG A 167 -41.30 58.61 -18.45
CA ARG A 167 -42.62 58.55 -19.14
C ARG A 167 -43.06 57.17 -19.46
N ARG A 168 -42.14 56.29 -19.88
CA ARG A 168 -42.47 54.87 -20.13
C ARG A 168 -42.92 54.18 -18.85
N LEU A 169 -42.26 54.44 -17.74
CA LEU A 169 -42.66 53.91 -16.40
C LEU A 169 -44.04 54.45 -15.99
N GLU A 170 -44.34 55.76 -16.25
CA GLU A 170 -45.61 56.32 -16.00
C GLU A 170 -46.75 55.63 -16.83
N GLN A 171 -46.50 55.42 -18.12
CA GLN A 171 -47.43 54.69 -18.99
C GLN A 171 -47.62 53.24 -18.58
N LEU A 172 -46.53 52.57 -18.18
CA LEU A 172 -46.56 51.19 -17.71
C LEU A 172 -47.43 51.07 -16.45
N LEU A 173 -47.21 51.93 -15.47
CA LEU A 173 -48.00 51.93 -14.25
C LEU A 173 -49.49 52.28 -14.51
N GLN A 174 -49.75 53.29 -15.30
CA GLN A 174 -51.13 53.61 -15.67
C GLN A 174 -51.86 52.47 -16.39
N TYR A 175 -51.14 51.79 -17.32
CA TYR A 175 -51.69 50.62 -18.04
C TYR A 175 -51.93 49.45 -17.06
N SER A 176 -50.98 49.18 -16.15
CA SER A 176 -51.10 48.08 -15.18
C SER A 176 -52.26 48.32 -14.20
N ILE A 177 -52.46 49.56 -13.76
CA ILE A 177 -53.60 49.94 -12.92
C ILE A 177 -54.93 49.75 -13.72
N SER A 178 -54.96 50.14 -14.97
CA SER A 178 -56.16 49.98 -15.81
C SER A 178 -56.59 48.53 -16.06
N GLN A 179 -55.62 47.59 -16.03
CA GLN A 179 -55.86 46.15 -16.20
C GLN A 179 -56.31 45.51 -14.87
N GLY A 180 -56.09 46.15 -13.73
CA GLY A 180 -56.44 45.62 -12.41
C GLY A 180 -55.61 44.38 -11.99
N ASP A 181 -54.41 44.25 -12.51
CA ASP A 181 -53.47 43.13 -12.20
C ASP A 181 -52.47 43.57 -11.13
N PRO A 182 -52.62 43.19 -9.84
CA PRO A 182 -51.74 43.62 -8.74
C PRO A 182 -50.26 43.27 -8.98
N ALA A 183 -49.95 42.11 -9.58
CA ALA A 183 -48.59 41.69 -9.82
C ALA A 183 -47.87 42.58 -10.86
N ARG A 184 -48.57 43.03 -11.88
CA ARG A 184 -48.05 43.99 -12.86
C ARG A 184 -47.89 45.40 -12.29
N VAL A 185 -48.80 45.82 -11.39
CA VAL A 185 -48.67 47.08 -10.68
C VAL A 185 -47.42 47.05 -9.78
N ASP A 186 -47.22 46.01 -8.98
CA ASP A 186 -46.04 45.88 -8.15
C ASP A 186 -44.74 45.84 -8.98
N THR A 187 -44.75 45.16 -10.13
CA THR A 187 -43.56 45.14 -11.03
C THR A 187 -43.27 46.55 -11.60
N ALA A 188 -44.28 47.32 -11.94
CA ALA A 188 -44.10 48.68 -12.42
C ALA A 188 -43.58 49.61 -11.29
N ILE A 189 -44.11 49.47 -10.08
CA ILE A 189 -43.67 50.21 -8.89
C ILE A 189 -42.24 49.92 -8.56
N ASN A 190 -41.80 48.62 -8.54
CA ASN A 190 -40.42 48.25 -8.28
C ASN A 190 -39.42 48.86 -9.30
N ARG A 191 -39.83 48.99 -10.59
CA ARG A 191 -39.02 49.69 -11.59
C ARG A 191 -38.91 51.18 -11.31
N ILE A 192 -40.01 51.82 -10.80
CA ILE A 192 -40.04 53.25 -10.42
C ILE A 192 -39.14 53.42 -9.16
N GLU A 193 -39.22 52.54 -8.20
CA GLU A 193 -38.39 52.55 -7.02
C GLU A 193 -36.89 52.48 -7.35
N LEU A 194 -36.50 51.56 -8.29
CA LEU A 194 -35.11 51.48 -8.79
C LEU A 194 -34.64 52.80 -9.39
N LEU A 195 -35.47 53.44 -10.19
CA LEU A 195 -35.16 54.75 -10.80
C LEU A 195 -35.04 55.82 -9.71
N ALA A 196 -36.01 55.87 -8.78
CA ALA A 196 -36.03 56.88 -7.71
C ALA A 196 -34.84 56.77 -6.78
N ASN A 197 -34.49 55.52 -6.34
CA ASN A 197 -33.34 55.26 -5.52
C ASN A 197 -32.03 55.62 -6.24
N SER A 198 -31.86 55.19 -7.48
CA SER A 198 -30.68 55.49 -8.27
C SER A 198 -30.49 57.02 -8.47
N LEU A 199 -31.55 57.72 -8.82
CA LEU A 199 -31.46 59.16 -9.04
C LEU A 199 -31.23 59.89 -7.73
N HIS A 200 -31.89 59.49 -6.63
CA HIS A 200 -31.71 60.09 -5.31
C HIS A 200 -30.27 59.94 -4.83
N SER A 201 -29.69 58.71 -4.87
CA SER A 201 -28.29 58.45 -4.45
C SER A 201 -27.31 59.31 -5.26
N PHE A 202 -27.48 59.36 -6.57
CA PHE A 202 -26.63 60.15 -7.45
C PHE A 202 -26.74 61.65 -7.19
N LEU A 203 -27.93 62.17 -6.83
CA LEU A 203 -28.12 63.58 -6.50
C LEU A 203 -27.43 63.96 -5.17
N LEU A 204 -27.28 63.00 -4.23
CA LEU A 204 -26.56 63.19 -2.99
C LEU A 204 -25.04 63.14 -3.16
N ASP A 205 -24.57 62.13 -3.88
CA ASP A 205 -23.15 61.95 -4.25
C ASP A 205 -23.03 61.33 -5.63
N GLN A 206 -22.44 62.07 -6.59
CA GLN A 206 -22.26 61.61 -7.96
C GLN A 206 -21.40 60.37 -8.09
N ASN A 207 -20.63 60.02 -7.09
CA ASN A 207 -19.83 58.78 -7.08
C ASN A 207 -20.64 57.55 -6.63
N GLU A 208 -21.82 57.76 -6.00
CA GLU A 208 -22.72 56.71 -5.57
C GLU A 208 -23.80 56.41 -6.63
N PHE A 209 -23.39 56.19 -7.88
CA PHE A 209 -24.30 55.83 -8.93
C PHE A 209 -24.66 54.34 -8.89
N GLU A 210 -25.95 54.04 -8.75
CA GLU A 210 -26.55 52.72 -8.95
C GLU A 210 -27.34 52.68 -10.26
N SER A 211 -27.31 51.55 -10.95
CA SER A 211 -28.06 51.40 -12.21
C SER A 211 -29.55 51.37 -11.99
N PRO A 212 -30.32 52.23 -12.63
CA PRO A 212 -31.81 52.20 -12.55
C PRO A 212 -32.46 51.09 -13.37
N TRP A 213 -31.66 50.36 -14.14
CA TRP A 213 -32.14 49.30 -15.00
C TRP A 213 -32.27 48.00 -14.20
N PRO A 214 -33.39 47.27 -14.38
CA PRO A 214 -33.50 45.96 -13.79
C PRO A 214 -32.38 45.04 -14.33
N GLN A 215 -31.80 44.23 -13.46
CA GLN A 215 -30.80 43.27 -13.88
C GLN A 215 -31.44 42.22 -14.81
N ILE A 216 -31.05 42.22 -16.07
CA ILE A 216 -31.63 41.32 -17.10
C ILE A 216 -31.16 39.87 -16.81
N VAL A 217 -29.99 39.68 -16.20
CA VAL A 217 -29.39 38.34 -15.95
C VAL A 217 -28.58 38.32 -14.68
N SER A 218 -29.21 38.10 -13.52
CA SER A 218 -28.49 37.94 -12.24
C SER A 218 -27.68 36.64 -12.14
N ARG A 219 -28.13 35.59 -12.85
CA ARG A 219 -27.46 34.28 -12.83
C ARG A 219 -26.24 34.23 -13.77
N THR A 220 -26.25 35.03 -14.84
CA THR A 220 -25.13 35.17 -15.80
C THR A 220 -23.96 35.96 -15.19
N GLU A 221 -24.22 36.86 -14.25
CA GLU A 221 -23.14 37.51 -13.46
C GLU A 221 -22.42 36.53 -12.56
N LEU A 222 -23.13 35.57 -11.97
CA LEU A 222 -22.54 34.47 -11.19
C LEU A 222 -21.63 33.61 -12.07
N VAL A 223 -22.09 33.22 -13.27
CA VAL A 223 -21.26 32.45 -14.21
C VAL A 223 -20.06 33.29 -14.71
N SER A 224 -20.20 34.58 -14.89
CA SER A 224 -19.10 35.46 -15.38
C SER A 224 -18.11 35.88 -14.28
N GLN A 225 -18.50 35.87 -13.00
CA GLN A 225 -17.58 36.13 -11.87
C GLN A 225 -16.84 34.86 -11.43
N GLU A 226 -17.49 33.69 -11.50
CA GLU A 226 -16.86 32.41 -11.25
C GLU A 226 -15.96 31.93 -12.39
N ALA A 227 -16.10 32.54 -13.58
CA ALA A 227 -15.47 32.11 -14.81
C ALA A 227 -14.23 32.91 -15.24
N LYS A 228 -13.68 33.75 -14.41
CA LYS A 228 -12.31 34.24 -14.63
C LYS A 228 -11.34 33.11 -14.39
N SER A 229 -10.26 33.04 -15.19
CA SER A 229 -9.19 32.04 -15.00
C SER A 229 -8.84 31.99 -13.50
N GLU A 230 -9.33 30.96 -12.84
CA GLU A 230 -9.17 30.83 -11.41
C GLU A 230 -8.02 29.89 -11.10
N TYR A 231 -7.13 30.39 -10.25
CA TYR A 231 -6.13 29.56 -9.60
C TYR A 231 -6.81 28.63 -8.60
N GLN A 232 -6.31 27.43 -8.48
CA GLN A 232 -6.77 26.50 -7.44
C GLN A 232 -6.15 26.94 -6.10
N LEU A 233 -6.91 27.66 -5.31
CA LEU A 233 -6.48 28.22 -4.03
C LEU A 233 -7.40 27.76 -2.91
N THR A 234 -6.85 27.63 -1.71
CA THR A 234 -7.69 27.48 -0.49
C THR A 234 -8.50 28.76 -0.25
N PRO A 235 -9.60 28.69 0.52
CA PRO A 235 -10.41 29.87 0.86
C PRO A 235 -9.59 31.00 1.52
N SER A 236 -8.49 30.66 2.22
CA SER A 236 -7.57 31.64 2.82
C SER A 236 -6.71 32.38 1.79
N GLY A 237 -6.57 31.84 0.56
CA GLY A 237 -5.68 32.33 -0.48
C GLY A 237 -4.19 32.19 -0.17
N LYS A 238 -3.82 31.49 0.90
CA LYS A 238 -2.43 31.29 1.33
C LYS A 238 -1.79 30.02 0.79
N MET A 239 -2.61 29.09 0.32
CA MET A 239 -2.17 27.83 -0.25
C MET A 239 -2.80 27.67 -1.64
N GLY A 240 -1.98 27.30 -2.62
CA GLY A 240 -2.42 27.07 -3.98
C GLY A 240 -1.85 25.78 -4.57
N PHE A 241 -2.48 25.29 -5.63
CA PHE A 241 -2.20 23.98 -6.19
C PHE A 241 -1.92 24.04 -7.68
N VAL A 242 -0.87 23.30 -8.09
CA VAL A 242 -0.64 22.97 -9.49
C VAL A 242 -0.68 21.47 -9.64
N VAL A 243 -1.58 20.98 -10.48
CA VAL A 243 -1.72 19.54 -10.70
C VAL A 243 -1.08 19.20 -12.03
N VAL A 244 -0.12 18.27 -12.01
CA VAL A 244 0.66 17.88 -13.18
C VAL A 244 0.72 16.36 -13.31
N THR A 245 0.61 15.86 -14.55
CA THR A 245 0.79 14.44 -14.85
C THR A 245 2.17 14.22 -15.45
N ALA A 246 2.99 13.36 -14.82
CA ALA A 246 4.29 12.99 -15.36
C ALA A 246 4.14 12.03 -16.55
N GLN A 247 4.83 12.31 -17.67
CA GLN A 247 4.88 11.39 -18.79
C GLN A 247 5.92 10.29 -18.54
N ALA A 248 5.54 9.03 -18.79
CA ALA A 248 6.45 7.91 -18.73
C ALA A 248 7.47 8.02 -19.88
N SER A 249 8.75 8.17 -19.55
CA SER A 249 9.82 8.12 -20.52
C SER A 249 10.03 6.67 -20.97
N SER A 250 9.94 6.41 -22.27
CA SER A 250 10.03 5.07 -22.87
C SER A 250 11.44 4.43 -22.82
N ASN A 251 12.45 5.09 -22.28
CA ASN A 251 13.86 4.70 -22.36
C ASN A 251 14.59 4.77 -21.02
N GLY A 252 14.18 4.03 -20.00
CA GLY A 252 15.02 3.98 -18.79
C GLY A 252 14.53 2.99 -17.75
N LEU A 253 15.44 2.41 -17.02
CA LEU A 253 15.25 1.61 -15.82
C LEU A 253 14.45 2.34 -14.71
N THR A 254 14.13 3.63 -14.93
CA THR A 254 13.50 4.55 -13.97
C THR A 254 12.71 5.68 -14.65
N GLY A 255 11.88 5.36 -15.66
CA GLY A 255 11.21 6.40 -16.47
C GLY A 255 10.43 7.47 -15.70
N LYS A 256 9.78 7.12 -14.60
CA LYS A 256 9.09 8.08 -13.71
C LYS A 256 10.08 8.91 -12.87
N SER A 257 11.27 8.42 -12.60
CA SER A 257 12.24 9.12 -11.72
C SER A 257 12.88 10.34 -12.36
N GLU A 258 13.03 10.39 -13.69
CA GLU A 258 13.59 11.56 -14.40
C GLU A 258 12.63 12.75 -14.31
N SER A 259 11.35 12.53 -14.59
CA SER A 259 10.32 13.57 -14.47
C SER A 259 10.18 14.08 -13.04
N LEU A 260 10.17 13.19 -12.04
CA LEU A 260 10.09 13.58 -10.62
C LEU A 260 11.32 14.36 -10.15
N ASN A 261 12.53 13.94 -10.55
CA ASN A 261 13.75 14.65 -10.20
C ASN A 261 13.78 16.05 -10.80
N ARG A 262 13.37 16.16 -12.08
CA ARG A 262 13.31 17.49 -12.72
C ARG A 262 12.24 18.38 -12.09
N LEU A 263 11.12 17.78 -11.68
CA LEU A 263 10.08 18.50 -10.97
C LEU A 263 10.58 19.05 -9.62
N ARG A 264 11.32 18.24 -8.86
CA ARG A 264 11.97 18.69 -7.61
C ARG A 264 12.95 19.84 -7.84
N GLU A 265 13.71 19.81 -8.95
CA GLU A 265 14.59 20.90 -9.34
C GLU A 265 13.78 22.17 -9.62
N ILE A 266 12.72 22.10 -10.44
CA ILE A 266 11.85 23.24 -10.75
C ILE A 266 11.26 23.84 -9.47
N CYS A 267 10.74 23.03 -8.57
CA CYS A 267 10.17 23.48 -7.31
C CYS A 267 11.24 24.17 -6.42
N SER A 268 12.44 23.58 -6.33
CA SER A 268 13.53 24.17 -5.54
C SER A 268 14.07 25.46 -6.15
N GLU A 269 14.25 25.52 -7.47
CA GLU A 269 14.69 26.72 -8.19
C GLU A 269 13.67 27.85 -8.01
N THR A 270 12.38 27.57 -8.12
CA THR A 270 11.32 28.56 -7.90
C THR A 270 11.24 29.04 -6.46
N ALA A 271 11.42 28.13 -5.48
CA ALA A 271 11.44 28.51 -4.06
C ALA A 271 12.68 29.34 -3.68
N GLU A 272 13.83 29.13 -4.35
CA GLU A 272 15.01 29.97 -4.19
C GLU A 272 14.82 31.36 -4.81
N GLU A 273 14.13 31.46 -5.96
CA GLU A 273 13.82 32.71 -6.63
C GLU A 273 12.78 33.53 -5.87
N LEU A 274 11.75 32.88 -5.34
CA LEU A 274 10.64 33.47 -4.60
C LEU A 274 10.73 33.08 -3.10
N SER A 275 11.70 33.69 -2.39
CA SER A 275 12.04 33.30 -1.00
C SER A 275 10.90 33.48 0.03
N GLU A 276 9.74 34.03 -0.35
CA GLU A 276 8.57 34.23 0.51
C GLU A 276 7.58 33.06 0.45
N VAL A 277 7.78 32.11 -0.47
CA VAL A 277 6.90 30.97 -0.67
C VAL A 277 7.61 29.65 -0.36
N GLU A 278 6.89 28.71 0.21
CA GLU A 278 7.30 27.31 0.34
C GLU A 278 6.59 26.47 -0.74
N ILE A 279 7.37 25.64 -1.44
CA ILE A 279 6.84 24.79 -2.51
C ILE A 279 7.18 23.35 -2.20
N GLY A 280 6.15 22.53 -2.01
CA GLY A 280 6.28 21.09 -1.77
C GLY A 280 5.50 20.28 -2.80
N MET A 281 5.68 18.96 -2.77
CA MET A 281 5.01 18.06 -3.71
C MET A 281 4.40 16.89 -2.99
N THR A 282 3.22 16.45 -3.45
CA THR A 282 2.55 15.23 -2.99
C THR A 282 1.81 14.56 -4.15
N GLY A 283 1.07 13.51 -3.87
CA GLY A 283 0.37 12.69 -4.84
C GLY A 283 0.97 11.29 -4.93
N ILE A 284 0.19 10.34 -5.42
CA ILE A 284 0.55 8.91 -5.43
C ILE A 284 1.95 8.65 -6.04
N PRO A 285 2.33 9.24 -7.20
CA PRO A 285 3.65 8.99 -7.78
C PRO A 285 4.82 9.50 -6.93
N VAL A 286 4.63 10.61 -6.20
CA VAL A 286 5.67 11.18 -5.32
C VAL A 286 5.80 10.31 -4.08
N LEU A 287 4.67 9.96 -3.46
CA LEU A 287 4.62 9.09 -2.28
C LEU A 287 5.29 7.73 -2.55
N GLU A 288 4.97 7.07 -3.66
CA GLU A 288 5.57 5.79 -4.05
C GLU A 288 7.08 5.90 -4.31
N ALA A 289 7.52 6.99 -4.96
CA ALA A 289 8.94 7.21 -5.22
C ALA A 289 9.72 7.46 -3.92
N ASP A 290 9.19 8.31 -3.04
CA ASP A 290 9.81 8.64 -1.76
C ASP A 290 9.84 7.41 -0.83
N GLU A 291 8.75 6.65 -0.78
CA GLU A 291 8.64 5.40 -0.02
C GLU A 291 9.67 4.37 -0.48
N MET A 292 9.83 4.21 -1.81
CA MET A 292 10.82 3.28 -2.37
C MET A 292 12.25 3.74 -2.08
N GLU A 293 12.58 5.01 -2.26
CA GLU A 293 13.90 5.55 -1.96
C GLU A 293 14.24 5.36 -0.49
N ARG A 294 13.29 5.70 0.38
CA ARG A 294 13.45 5.53 1.83
C ARG A 294 13.60 4.06 2.22
N SER A 295 12.77 3.20 1.66
CA SER A 295 12.84 1.75 1.89
C SER A 295 14.19 1.15 1.47
N GLN A 296 14.78 1.58 0.35
CA GLN A 296 16.11 1.15 -0.06
C GLN A 296 17.21 1.59 0.92
N ILE A 297 17.14 2.82 1.42
CA ILE A 297 18.08 3.34 2.43
C ILE A 297 17.93 2.55 3.73
N ASP A 298 16.71 2.35 4.19
CA ASP A 298 16.39 1.63 5.42
C ASP A 298 16.86 0.18 5.33
N MET A 299 16.61 -0.50 4.22
CA MET A 299 17.04 -1.89 4.02
C MET A 299 18.56 -2.04 3.92
N ARG A 300 19.25 -1.08 3.29
CA ARG A 300 20.71 -1.06 3.31
C ARG A 300 21.24 -0.92 4.73
N ASN A 301 20.69 -0.01 5.50
CA ASN A 301 21.10 0.23 6.89
C ASN A 301 20.76 -0.98 7.78
N ALA A 302 19.54 -1.53 7.66
CA ALA A 302 19.12 -2.74 8.36
C ALA A 302 20.02 -3.93 8.03
N SER A 303 20.38 -4.14 6.76
CA SER A 303 21.29 -5.21 6.34
C SER A 303 22.69 -5.07 6.93
N LEU A 304 23.23 -3.84 6.98
CA LEU A 304 24.54 -3.57 7.61
C LEU A 304 24.51 -3.80 9.12
N ILE A 305 23.44 -3.33 9.79
CA ILE A 305 23.24 -3.55 11.24
C ILE A 305 23.05 -5.04 11.52
N SER A 306 22.23 -5.73 10.71
CA SER A 306 22.03 -7.18 10.80
C SER A 306 23.35 -7.94 10.68
N PHE A 307 24.12 -7.68 9.60
CA PHE A 307 25.39 -8.37 9.37
C PHE A 307 26.41 -8.12 10.48
N GLY A 308 26.50 -6.88 10.98
CA GLY A 308 27.37 -6.51 12.11
C GLY A 308 26.91 -7.13 13.44
N GLY A 309 25.60 -7.11 13.71
CA GLY A 309 25.00 -7.66 14.92
C GLY A 309 25.10 -9.19 14.97
N VAL A 310 24.81 -9.87 13.85
CA VAL A 310 25.03 -11.31 13.69
C VAL A 310 26.49 -11.66 13.93
N GLY A 311 27.42 -10.89 13.34
CA GLY A 311 28.84 -11.06 13.58
C GLY A 311 29.22 -10.94 15.04
N LEU A 312 28.67 -9.96 15.76
CA LEU A 312 28.90 -9.78 17.21
C LEU A 312 28.34 -10.95 18.03
N ILE A 313 27.14 -11.41 17.74
CA ILE A 313 26.52 -12.56 18.42
C ILE A 313 27.36 -13.81 18.21
N LEU A 314 27.86 -14.06 17.00
CA LEU A 314 28.72 -15.18 16.69
C LEU A 314 30.07 -15.08 17.43
N LEU A 315 30.66 -13.88 17.50
CA LEU A 315 31.91 -13.64 18.28
C LEU A 315 31.74 -13.99 19.76
N LEU A 316 30.64 -13.61 20.36
CA LEU A 316 30.30 -13.90 21.74
C LEU A 316 29.99 -15.39 21.95
N GLY A 317 29.23 -15.99 21.04
CA GLY A 317 28.79 -17.38 21.15
C GLY A 317 29.91 -18.40 20.95
N PHE A 318 30.76 -18.18 19.95
CA PHE A 318 31.92 -19.05 19.71
C PHE A 318 33.19 -18.62 20.43
N ARG A 319 33.16 -17.48 21.17
CA ARG A 319 34.30 -16.98 21.98
C ARG A 319 35.62 -16.92 21.20
N GLY A 320 35.57 -16.54 19.95
CA GLY A 320 36.73 -16.45 19.07
C GLY A 320 36.41 -15.72 17.79
N PHE A 321 37.38 -15.09 17.14
CA PHE A 321 37.18 -14.30 15.93
C PHE A 321 37.14 -15.17 14.66
N ARG A 322 37.89 -16.24 14.62
CA ARG A 322 38.19 -17.03 13.43
C ARG A 322 36.95 -17.72 12.82
N HIS A 323 36.27 -18.55 13.63
CA HIS A 323 35.12 -19.32 13.18
C HIS A 323 33.90 -18.45 12.79
N PRO A 324 33.56 -17.40 13.55
CA PRO A 324 32.57 -16.41 13.12
C PRO A 324 32.89 -15.79 11.77
N SER A 325 34.15 -15.42 11.50
CA SER A 325 34.56 -14.84 10.23
C SER A 325 34.36 -15.81 9.06
N LEU A 326 34.66 -17.12 9.24
CA LEU A 326 34.40 -18.12 8.20
C LEU A 326 32.91 -18.28 7.89
N ALA A 327 32.05 -18.25 8.93
CA ALA A 327 30.60 -18.32 8.77
C ALA A 327 30.08 -17.06 8.04
N LEU A 328 30.56 -15.87 8.39
CA LEU A 328 30.16 -14.63 7.74
C LEU A 328 30.62 -14.56 6.27
N ILE A 329 31.81 -15.08 5.94
CA ILE A 329 32.27 -15.17 4.54
C ILE A 329 31.36 -16.12 3.75
N MET A 330 31.02 -17.29 4.32
CA MET A 330 30.08 -18.23 3.70
C MET A 330 28.72 -17.55 3.45
N LEU A 331 28.19 -16.83 4.45
CA LEU A 331 26.93 -16.11 4.36
C LEU A 331 26.96 -15.04 3.26
N ALA A 332 28.04 -14.24 3.20
CA ALA A 332 28.20 -13.21 2.15
C ALA A 332 28.20 -13.83 0.75
N VAL A 333 28.89 -15.00 0.57
CA VAL A 333 28.87 -15.73 -0.69
C VAL A 333 27.46 -16.22 -1.03
N ALA A 334 26.75 -16.81 -0.06
CA ALA A 334 25.39 -17.30 -0.24
C ALA A 334 24.40 -16.18 -0.58
N LEU A 335 24.56 -15.01 0.03
CA LEU A 335 23.73 -13.82 -0.25
C LEU A 335 23.92 -13.34 -1.71
N VAL A 336 25.15 -13.31 -2.21
CA VAL A 336 25.43 -12.98 -3.61
C VAL A 336 24.81 -14.01 -4.56
N TRP A 337 24.83 -15.29 -4.21
CA TRP A 337 24.16 -16.35 -4.98
C TRP A 337 22.64 -16.17 -4.97
N ALA A 338 22.06 -15.80 -3.83
CA ALA A 338 20.63 -15.53 -3.70
C ALA A 338 20.20 -14.33 -4.56
N LEU A 339 21.00 -13.25 -4.60
CA LEU A 339 20.76 -12.11 -5.50
C LEU A 339 20.82 -12.51 -6.98
N GLY A 340 21.82 -13.32 -7.36
CA GLY A 340 21.91 -13.88 -8.72
C GLY A 340 20.72 -14.76 -9.08
N TYR A 341 20.27 -15.60 -8.15
CA TYR A 341 19.07 -16.42 -8.29
C TYR A 341 17.81 -15.56 -8.47
N THR A 342 17.61 -14.54 -7.62
CA THR A 342 16.50 -13.57 -7.71
C THR A 342 16.47 -12.91 -9.08
N THR A 343 17.63 -12.46 -9.57
CA THR A 343 17.76 -11.84 -10.89
C THR A 343 17.37 -12.77 -12.04
N LEU A 344 17.71 -14.06 -11.93
CA LEU A 344 17.42 -15.05 -12.98
C LEU A 344 15.98 -15.57 -12.93
N THR A 345 15.32 -15.59 -11.77
CA THR A 345 13.99 -16.16 -11.61
C THR A 345 12.89 -15.12 -11.71
N ILE A 346 13.09 -13.93 -11.14
CA ILE A 346 12.10 -12.83 -11.05
C ILE A 346 12.56 -11.62 -11.87
N GLY A 347 13.84 -11.26 -11.79
CA GLY A 347 14.43 -10.13 -12.52
C GLY A 347 14.30 -8.78 -11.86
N HIS A 348 13.46 -8.66 -10.83
CA HIS A 348 13.24 -7.40 -10.09
C HIS A 348 13.06 -7.63 -8.60
N LEU A 349 13.08 -6.54 -7.85
CA LEU A 349 12.66 -6.48 -6.45
C LEU A 349 11.53 -5.46 -6.31
N ASN A 350 10.51 -5.81 -5.54
CA ASN A 350 9.42 -4.94 -5.13
C ASN A 350 9.64 -4.44 -3.69
N ILE A 351 8.77 -3.55 -3.21
CA ILE A 351 8.87 -2.93 -1.89
C ILE A 351 8.90 -3.94 -0.73
N LEU A 352 8.19 -5.08 -0.86
CA LEU A 352 8.18 -6.14 0.14
C LEU A 352 9.39 -7.05 0.00
N SER A 353 9.75 -7.42 -1.23
CA SER A 353 10.83 -8.36 -1.50
C SER A 353 12.23 -7.78 -1.23
N VAL A 354 12.39 -6.45 -1.18
CA VAL A 354 13.66 -5.81 -0.76
C VAL A 354 14.09 -6.24 0.65
N SER A 355 13.14 -6.60 1.54
CA SER A 355 13.43 -7.08 2.91
C SER A 355 14.15 -8.43 2.97
N PHE A 356 14.17 -9.20 1.86
CA PHE A 356 14.74 -10.56 1.83
C PHE A 356 16.20 -10.63 2.29
N ALA A 357 17.00 -9.59 2.04
CA ALA A 357 18.43 -9.59 2.40
C ALA A 357 18.62 -9.65 3.91
N ALA A 358 17.89 -8.85 4.69
CA ALA A 358 17.94 -8.89 6.16
C ALA A 358 17.39 -10.22 6.71
N ILE A 359 16.34 -10.75 6.10
CA ILE A 359 15.76 -12.07 6.41
C ILE A 359 16.82 -13.17 6.20
N LEU A 360 17.48 -13.21 5.03
CA LEU A 360 18.51 -14.21 4.73
C LEU A 360 19.77 -14.06 5.57
N ILE A 361 20.16 -12.85 5.98
CA ILE A 361 21.28 -12.65 6.91
C ILE A 361 20.98 -13.33 8.25
N GLY A 362 19.76 -13.20 8.76
CA GLY A 362 19.33 -13.84 10.00
C GLY A 362 19.21 -15.36 9.86
N LEU A 363 18.49 -15.88 8.86
CA LEU A 363 18.17 -17.30 8.71
C LEU A 363 19.26 -18.10 8.00
N GLY A 364 19.98 -17.50 7.05
CA GLY A 364 20.97 -18.20 6.23
C GLY A 364 22.22 -18.61 6.97
N ILE A 365 22.53 -17.97 8.09
CA ILE A 365 23.68 -18.29 8.96
C ILE A 365 23.43 -19.51 9.83
N ASP A 366 22.18 -19.89 10.06
CA ASP A 366 21.76 -20.90 11.02
C ASP A 366 22.38 -22.27 10.69
N PHE A 367 22.42 -22.66 9.44
CA PHE A 367 23.02 -23.91 8.99
C PHE A 367 24.51 -23.96 9.27
N ALA A 368 25.22 -22.83 9.11
CA ALA A 368 26.65 -22.74 9.44
C ALA A 368 26.89 -22.84 10.95
N ILE A 369 26.01 -22.27 11.76
CA ILE A 369 26.08 -22.34 13.23
C ILE A 369 25.97 -23.79 13.70
N HIS A 370 24.96 -24.53 13.22
CA HIS A 370 24.76 -25.95 13.54
C HIS A 370 25.94 -26.80 13.08
N TYR A 371 26.41 -26.58 11.84
CA TYR A 371 27.58 -27.29 11.30
C TYR A 371 28.83 -27.03 12.15
N MET A 372 29.08 -25.78 12.46
CA MET A 372 30.28 -25.37 13.18
C MET A 372 30.28 -25.78 14.67
N ALA A 373 29.13 -25.68 15.35
CA ALA A 373 28.96 -26.14 16.71
C ALA A 373 29.29 -27.64 16.85
N ARG A 374 28.79 -28.45 15.90
CA ARG A 374 29.07 -29.88 15.88
C ARG A 374 30.51 -30.22 15.51
N TYR A 375 31.07 -29.50 14.53
CA TYR A 375 32.49 -29.64 14.16
C TYR A 375 33.39 -29.38 15.35
N LEU A 376 33.19 -28.27 16.09
CA LEU A 376 34.00 -27.94 17.26
C LEU A 376 33.85 -28.98 18.40
N GLU A 377 32.61 -29.46 18.61
CA GLU A 377 32.38 -30.54 19.59
C GLU A 377 33.20 -31.81 19.29
N LEU A 378 33.15 -32.28 18.01
CA LEU A 378 33.90 -33.47 17.58
C LEU A 378 35.43 -33.28 17.67
N ARG A 379 35.89 -32.06 17.32
CA ARG A 379 37.32 -31.74 17.45
C ARG A 379 37.80 -31.74 18.90
N HIS A 380 36.96 -31.34 19.85
CA HIS A 380 37.29 -31.42 21.29
C HIS A 380 37.31 -32.86 21.86
N HIS A 381 36.66 -33.79 21.15
CA HIS A 381 36.75 -35.23 21.49
C HIS A 381 37.94 -35.94 20.82
N ASP A 382 38.95 -35.18 20.37
CA ASP A 382 40.20 -35.69 19.75
C ASP A 382 40.02 -36.47 18.45
N GLU A 383 38.89 -36.23 17.72
CA GLU A 383 38.73 -36.81 16.38
C GLU A 383 39.68 -36.15 15.38
N GLU A 384 40.21 -36.97 14.43
CA GLU A 384 41.08 -36.50 13.36
C GLU A 384 40.38 -35.45 12.50
N PHE A 385 41.12 -34.48 11.97
CA PHE A 385 40.58 -33.31 11.26
C PHE A 385 39.59 -33.68 10.14
N HIS A 386 40.04 -34.47 9.15
CA HIS A 386 39.19 -34.85 8.00
C HIS A 386 38.01 -35.74 8.42
N ARG A 387 38.22 -36.58 9.42
CA ARG A 387 37.19 -37.44 9.99
C ARG A 387 36.14 -36.61 10.75
N SER A 388 36.54 -35.57 11.46
CA SER A 388 35.63 -34.66 12.17
C SER A 388 34.69 -33.95 11.19
N LEU A 389 35.20 -33.44 10.07
CA LEU A 389 34.37 -32.80 9.02
C LEU A 389 33.36 -33.78 8.42
N ALA A 390 33.79 -34.97 8.04
CA ALA A 390 32.91 -36.01 7.45
C ALA A 390 31.85 -36.48 8.48
N LEU A 391 32.23 -36.66 9.74
CA LEU A 391 31.33 -37.03 10.83
C LEU A 391 30.32 -35.89 11.15
N THR A 392 30.76 -34.63 11.08
CA THR A 392 29.84 -33.47 11.19
C THR A 392 28.73 -33.54 10.14
N SER A 393 29.10 -33.65 8.88
CA SER A 393 28.12 -33.74 7.79
C SER A 393 27.24 -35.00 7.88
N ARG A 394 27.76 -36.12 8.41
CA ARG A 394 26.98 -37.32 8.63
C ARG A 394 26.01 -37.22 9.82
N SER A 395 26.38 -36.50 10.89
CA SER A 395 25.62 -36.46 12.15
C SER A 395 24.56 -35.37 12.15
N VAL A 396 24.86 -34.12 11.72
CA VAL A 396 23.91 -33.00 11.70
C VAL A 396 23.41 -32.65 10.31
N GLY A 397 24.04 -33.21 9.27
CA GLY A 397 23.72 -32.86 7.88
C GLY A 397 22.29 -33.17 7.48
N THR A 398 21.72 -34.30 7.94
CA THR A 398 20.30 -34.61 7.68
C THR A 398 19.38 -33.61 8.35
N GLY A 399 19.65 -33.24 9.61
CA GLY A 399 18.88 -32.20 10.31
C GLY A 399 18.93 -30.87 9.57
N ILE A 400 20.12 -30.42 9.12
CA ILE A 400 20.29 -29.18 8.33
C ILE A 400 19.52 -29.26 7.02
N VAL A 401 19.55 -30.38 6.29
CA VAL A 401 18.83 -30.50 5.03
C VAL A 401 17.31 -30.52 5.26
N THR A 402 16.83 -31.26 6.24
CA THR A 402 15.40 -31.30 6.59
C THR A 402 14.91 -29.90 7.00
N ALA A 403 15.65 -29.22 7.87
CA ALA A 403 15.36 -27.84 8.28
C ALA A 403 15.35 -26.85 7.09
N ALA A 404 16.38 -26.90 6.24
CA ALA A 404 16.46 -26.05 5.05
C ALA A 404 15.30 -26.30 4.07
N VAL A 405 14.93 -27.57 3.86
CA VAL A 405 13.81 -27.93 2.96
C VAL A 405 12.47 -27.53 3.57
N THR A 406 12.24 -27.76 4.86
CA THR A 406 10.98 -27.35 5.52
C THR A 406 10.80 -25.84 5.52
N THR A 407 11.85 -25.08 5.87
CA THR A 407 11.80 -23.63 5.86
C THR A 407 11.67 -23.05 4.45
N SER A 408 12.44 -23.59 3.48
CA SER A 408 12.31 -23.19 2.07
C SER A 408 10.91 -23.46 1.53
N MET A 409 10.33 -24.62 1.81
CA MET A 409 9.00 -24.98 1.36
C MET A 409 7.91 -24.15 2.03
N ALA A 410 8.08 -23.78 3.30
CA ALA A 410 7.17 -22.85 3.97
C ALA A 410 7.13 -21.50 3.25
N PHE A 411 8.28 -20.97 2.80
CA PHE A 411 8.33 -19.76 1.97
C PHE A 411 7.75 -20.00 0.58
N LEU A 412 8.10 -21.10 -0.08
CA LEU A 412 7.60 -21.41 -1.43
C LEU A 412 6.07 -21.61 -1.47
N CYS A 413 5.44 -21.99 -0.36
CA CYS A 413 3.98 -22.06 -0.30
C CYS A 413 3.31 -20.71 -0.54
N ALA A 414 3.98 -19.60 -0.26
CA ALA A 414 3.50 -18.27 -0.58
C ALA A 414 3.38 -18.01 -2.11
N THR A 415 4.08 -18.80 -2.94
CA THR A 415 3.96 -18.68 -4.40
C THR A 415 2.58 -19.07 -4.94
N PHE A 416 1.78 -19.81 -4.17
CA PHE A 416 0.43 -20.21 -4.54
C PHE A 416 -0.64 -19.22 -4.10
N THR A 417 -0.25 -18.02 -3.69
CA THR A 417 -1.17 -16.94 -3.30
C THR A 417 -1.35 -15.97 -4.46
N ASP A 418 -2.52 -15.33 -4.50
CA ASP A 418 -2.89 -14.39 -5.57
C ASP A 418 -2.21 -13.01 -5.44
N PHE A 419 -1.46 -12.78 -4.35
CA PHE A 419 -0.73 -11.54 -4.14
C PHE A 419 0.74 -11.70 -4.56
N LEU A 420 1.10 -11.12 -5.71
CA LEU A 420 2.41 -11.28 -6.33
C LEU A 420 3.57 -10.82 -5.44
N GLY A 421 3.40 -9.75 -4.67
CA GLY A 421 4.44 -9.27 -3.77
C GLY A 421 4.90 -10.31 -2.74
N VAL A 422 3.98 -11.11 -2.24
CA VAL A 422 4.24 -12.22 -1.30
C VAL A 422 4.77 -13.44 -2.02
N ALA A 423 4.18 -13.76 -3.17
CA ALA A 423 4.60 -14.89 -3.98
C ALA A 423 6.07 -14.76 -4.41
N GLU A 424 6.49 -13.59 -4.88
CA GLU A 424 7.87 -13.28 -5.25
C GLU A 424 8.82 -13.38 -4.04
N LEU A 425 8.45 -12.78 -2.90
CA LEU A 425 9.25 -12.92 -1.67
C LEU A 425 9.40 -14.38 -1.25
N GLY A 426 8.35 -15.17 -1.40
CA GLY A 426 8.38 -16.61 -1.14
C GLY A 426 9.41 -17.35 -2.01
N VAL A 427 9.45 -17.06 -3.32
CA VAL A 427 10.43 -17.64 -4.26
C VAL A 427 11.85 -17.20 -3.89
N ILE A 428 12.06 -15.90 -3.65
CA ILE A 428 13.37 -15.31 -3.34
C ILE A 428 13.93 -15.90 -2.05
N ALA A 429 13.15 -15.86 -0.97
CA ALA A 429 13.59 -16.34 0.33
C ALA A 429 13.74 -17.86 0.36
N GLY A 430 12.78 -18.59 -0.20
CA GLY A 430 12.83 -20.05 -0.27
C GLY A 430 14.05 -20.57 -1.05
N GLY A 431 14.30 -20.01 -2.24
CA GLY A 431 15.49 -20.32 -3.02
C GLY A 431 16.80 -19.89 -2.33
N GLY A 432 16.81 -18.72 -1.72
CA GLY A 432 17.94 -18.19 -0.95
C GLY A 432 18.35 -19.09 0.22
N ILE A 433 17.37 -19.62 0.97
CA ILE A 433 17.61 -20.58 2.07
C ILE A 433 18.28 -21.85 1.57
N LEU A 434 17.81 -22.43 0.43
CA LEU A 434 18.45 -23.60 -0.15
C LEU A 434 19.90 -23.32 -0.58
N LEU A 435 20.17 -22.15 -1.14
CA LEU A 435 21.52 -21.73 -1.51
C LEU A 435 22.42 -21.55 -0.27
N CYS A 436 21.90 -21.04 0.85
CA CYS A 436 22.62 -20.99 2.12
C CYS A 436 22.98 -22.39 2.64
N ALA A 437 22.04 -23.33 2.55
CA ALA A 437 22.33 -24.73 2.90
C ALA A 437 23.40 -25.36 2.00
N ILE A 438 23.34 -25.13 0.68
CA ILE A 438 24.37 -25.60 -0.27
C ILE A 438 25.73 -24.98 0.07
N ALA A 439 25.78 -23.66 0.36
CA ALA A 439 27.00 -22.99 0.75
C ALA A 439 27.60 -23.56 2.06
N THR A 440 26.75 -23.98 3.00
CA THR A 440 27.19 -24.65 4.25
C THR A 440 27.93 -25.96 4.01
N PHE A 441 27.55 -26.75 3.02
CA PHE A 441 28.25 -28.03 2.72
C PHE A 441 29.39 -27.89 1.70
N THR A 442 29.51 -26.73 1.03
CA THR A 442 30.53 -26.52 0.00
C THR A 442 31.54 -25.45 0.38
N VAL A 443 31.10 -24.24 0.72
CA VAL A 443 31.96 -23.10 1.06
C VAL A 443 32.60 -23.28 2.44
N LEU A 444 31.78 -23.58 3.45
CA LEU A 444 32.23 -23.62 4.84
C LEU A 444 33.29 -24.72 5.10
N PRO A 445 33.15 -25.98 4.65
CA PRO A 445 34.19 -27.00 4.84
C PRO A 445 35.51 -26.67 4.11
N ALA A 446 35.46 -26.03 2.95
CA ALA A 446 36.65 -25.57 2.25
C ALA A 446 37.41 -24.50 3.03
N LEU A 447 36.66 -23.51 3.59
CA LEU A 447 37.22 -22.46 4.42
C LEU A 447 37.79 -23.00 5.74
N ILE A 448 37.08 -23.90 6.42
CA ILE A 448 37.55 -24.56 7.65
C ILE A 448 38.82 -25.36 7.34
N THR A 449 38.92 -26.03 6.21
CA THR A 449 40.09 -26.81 5.83
C THR A 449 41.35 -25.94 5.71
N LEU A 450 41.24 -24.81 5.00
CA LEU A 450 42.35 -23.86 4.90
C LEU A 450 42.74 -23.22 6.24
N SER A 451 41.80 -23.08 7.13
CA SER A 451 41.91 -22.37 8.36
C SER A 451 42.45 -23.26 9.51
N ASP A 452 41.95 -24.51 9.66
CA ASP A 452 42.10 -25.32 10.87
C ASP A 452 42.92 -26.60 10.66
N GLN A 453 43.33 -26.95 9.46
CA GLN A 453 44.04 -28.19 9.16
C GLN A 453 45.27 -28.43 10.06
N ASN A 454 45.99 -27.36 10.43
CA ASN A 454 47.23 -27.44 11.21
C ASN A 454 47.04 -27.04 12.70
N LEU A 455 45.78 -26.94 13.17
CA LEU A 455 45.50 -26.53 14.54
C LEU A 455 45.26 -27.72 15.46
N SER A 456 45.88 -27.67 16.67
CA SER A 456 45.60 -28.63 17.74
C SER A 456 44.22 -28.36 18.37
N PRO A 457 43.45 -29.40 18.76
CA PRO A 457 42.12 -29.27 19.35
C PRO A 457 42.06 -28.33 20.57
N GLN A 458 43.13 -28.26 21.35
CA GLN A 458 43.23 -27.42 22.56
C GLN A 458 43.19 -25.90 22.27
N ARG A 459 43.46 -25.46 21.03
CA ARG A 459 43.43 -24.06 20.62
C ARG A 459 42.08 -23.64 20.03
N LEU A 460 41.13 -24.57 19.91
CA LEU A 460 39.79 -24.28 19.41
C LEU A 460 38.93 -23.71 20.53
N PRO A 461 38.02 -22.76 20.24
CA PRO A 461 37.16 -22.18 21.23
C PRO A 461 36.14 -23.19 21.76
N THR A 462 35.81 -23.06 23.06
CA THR A 462 34.75 -23.86 23.70
C THR A 462 33.44 -23.09 23.62
N PRO A 463 32.40 -23.59 22.88
CA PRO A 463 31.12 -22.93 22.74
C PRO A 463 30.37 -22.85 24.09
N PHE A 464 29.34 -22.02 24.15
CA PHE A 464 28.41 -21.93 25.27
C PHE A 464 27.73 -23.29 25.51
N GLN A 465 27.65 -23.75 26.75
CA GLN A 465 27.20 -25.11 27.08
C GLN A 465 25.81 -25.18 27.74
N GLY A 466 25.18 -24.05 28.05
CA GLY A 466 23.87 -24.01 28.69
C GLY A 466 23.68 -24.80 29.97
N THR A 467 24.77 -24.96 30.76
CA THR A 467 24.85 -25.90 31.91
C THR A 467 23.77 -25.69 32.97
N LEU A 468 23.36 -24.45 33.22
CA LEU A 468 22.33 -24.10 34.21
C LEU A 468 20.94 -24.58 33.74
N LEU A 469 20.58 -24.30 32.52
CA LEU A 469 19.31 -24.70 31.91
C LEU A 469 19.17 -26.23 31.83
N ARG A 470 20.20 -26.89 31.35
CA ARG A 470 20.27 -28.36 31.29
C ARG A 470 20.10 -29.00 32.70
N LYS A 471 20.80 -28.48 33.71
CA LYS A 471 20.67 -28.96 35.07
C LYS A 471 19.28 -28.74 35.65
N MET A 472 18.63 -27.62 35.35
CA MET A 472 17.26 -27.31 35.78
C MET A 472 16.26 -28.30 35.16
N ILE A 473 16.30 -28.46 33.83
CA ILE A 473 15.42 -29.37 33.09
C ILE A 473 15.61 -30.82 33.56
N ARG A 474 16.83 -31.27 33.66
CA ARG A 474 17.15 -32.62 34.13
C ARG A 474 16.64 -32.88 35.54
N ARG A 475 16.74 -31.89 36.47
CA ARG A 475 16.35 -32.09 37.88
C ARG A 475 14.85 -32.09 38.08
N PHE A 476 14.12 -31.21 37.39
CA PHE A 476 12.68 -30.96 37.60
C PHE A 476 11.87 -30.94 36.29
N PRO A 477 11.95 -31.97 35.41
CA PRO A 477 11.35 -31.90 34.10
C PRO A 477 9.83 -31.74 34.14
N ALA A 478 9.11 -32.44 35.07
CA ALA A 478 7.65 -32.33 35.21
C ALA A 478 7.21 -30.92 35.65
N LEU A 479 7.92 -30.33 36.60
CA LEU A 479 7.63 -28.97 37.08
C LEU A 479 7.83 -27.94 35.93
N VAL A 480 8.95 -28.07 35.23
CA VAL A 480 9.26 -27.17 34.08
C VAL A 480 8.18 -27.31 33.00
N THR A 481 7.83 -28.52 32.61
CA THR A 481 6.78 -28.76 31.58
C THR A 481 5.42 -28.18 31.99
N ILE A 482 4.97 -28.44 33.23
CA ILE A 482 3.67 -27.93 33.69
C ILE A 482 3.70 -26.38 33.74
N LEU A 483 4.74 -25.81 34.30
CA LEU A 483 4.86 -24.34 34.46
C LEU A 483 4.88 -23.63 33.08
N THR A 484 5.67 -24.17 32.13
CA THR A 484 5.74 -23.58 30.78
C THR A 484 4.46 -23.76 29.97
N LEU A 485 3.82 -24.92 30.02
CA LEU A 485 2.53 -25.13 29.37
C LEU A 485 1.43 -24.22 29.95
N VAL A 486 1.40 -24.07 31.29
CA VAL A 486 0.46 -23.15 31.94
C VAL A 486 0.74 -21.70 31.52
N ALA A 487 2.01 -21.29 31.46
CA ALA A 487 2.38 -19.96 31.00
C ALA A 487 1.96 -19.74 29.53
N ILE A 488 2.22 -20.70 28.64
CA ILE A 488 1.80 -20.64 27.23
C ILE A 488 0.28 -20.49 27.10
N VAL A 489 -0.50 -21.27 27.88
CA VAL A 489 -1.96 -21.21 27.85
C VAL A 489 -2.47 -19.88 28.42
N ILE A 490 -1.91 -19.40 29.55
CA ILE A 490 -2.37 -18.13 30.16
C ILE A 490 -2.10 -16.95 29.23
N VAL A 491 -0.87 -16.86 28.69
CA VAL A 491 -0.51 -15.73 27.82
C VAL A 491 -1.20 -15.88 26.47
N GLY A 492 -1.15 -17.04 25.83
CA GLY A 492 -1.75 -17.26 24.52
C GLY A 492 -3.27 -17.05 24.50
N ALA A 493 -3.96 -17.41 25.60
CA ALA A 493 -5.41 -17.19 25.71
C ALA A 493 -5.81 -15.70 25.75
N GLN A 494 -4.88 -14.77 26.05
CA GLN A 494 -5.14 -13.33 25.98
C GLN A 494 -5.35 -12.86 24.52
N GLY A 495 -4.86 -13.62 23.55
CA GLY A 495 -5.04 -13.30 22.12
C GLY A 495 -6.42 -13.61 21.57
N PHE A 496 -7.28 -14.29 22.36
CA PHE A 496 -8.57 -14.79 21.88
C PHE A 496 -9.69 -14.52 22.89
N ARG A 497 -10.87 -14.21 22.37
CA ARG A 497 -12.09 -14.06 23.17
C ARG A 497 -13.17 -15.02 22.66
N LEU A 498 -14.05 -15.41 23.54
CA LEU A 498 -15.23 -16.18 23.18
C LEU A 498 -16.40 -15.19 23.03
N ALA A 499 -16.85 -14.95 21.80
CA ALA A 499 -17.98 -14.11 21.46
C ALA A 499 -19.02 -14.95 20.73
N ASP A 500 -20.28 -14.92 21.14
CA ASP A 500 -21.42 -15.63 20.54
C ASP A 500 -21.22 -17.15 20.31
N GLY A 501 -20.29 -17.78 21.05
CA GLY A 501 -19.96 -19.20 20.94
C GLY A 501 -18.87 -19.53 19.93
N GLU A 502 -18.30 -18.52 19.27
CA GLU A 502 -17.15 -18.63 18.39
C GLU A 502 -15.88 -18.06 19.05
N ILE A 503 -14.72 -18.57 18.68
CA ILE A 503 -13.42 -18.08 19.15
C ILE A 503 -12.96 -17.00 18.17
N GLU A 504 -12.96 -15.76 18.62
CA GLU A 504 -12.47 -14.61 17.85
C GLU A 504 -11.07 -14.19 18.31
N SER A 505 -10.25 -13.72 17.40
CA SER A 505 -8.98 -13.05 17.71
C SER A 505 -9.25 -11.66 18.29
N ILE A 506 -8.52 -11.28 19.36
CA ILE A 506 -8.52 -9.91 19.89
C ILE A 506 -7.57 -9.03 19.06
N VAL A 507 -6.57 -9.64 18.43
CA VAL A 507 -5.65 -8.94 17.54
C VAL A 507 -6.40 -8.55 16.27
N GLU A 508 -6.54 -7.26 16.04
CA GLU A 508 -7.24 -6.70 14.88
C GLU A 508 -6.33 -6.71 13.65
N TYR A 509 -6.94 -6.57 12.48
CA TYR A 509 -6.21 -6.42 11.22
C TYR A 509 -6.39 -4.98 10.74
N ASP A 510 -5.28 -4.23 10.68
CA ASP A 510 -5.26 -2.90 10.11
C ASP A 510 -5.08 -3.00 8.59
N SER A 511 -6.16 -2.73 7.87
CA SER A 511 -6.18 -2.74 6.40
C SER A 511 -5.65 -1.43 5.78
N ASN A 512 -5.38 -0.41 6.60
CA ASN A 512 -4.92 0.89 6.13
C ASN A 512 -3.45 0.83 5.69
N LEU A 513 -3.23 0.87 4.38
CA LEU A 513 -1.89 0.89 3.79
C LEU A 513 -1.10 2.17 4.07
N LEU A 514 -1.76 3.26 4.46
CA LEU A 514 -1.07 4.52 4.78
C LEU A 514 -0.34 4.44 6.12
N ASN A 515 -0.86 3.67 7.09
CA ASN A 515 -0.18 3.44 8.37
C ASN A 515 1.16 2.70 8.21
N LEU A 516 1.45 2.19 7.00
CA LEU A 516 2.71 1.52 6.67
C LEU A 516 3.76 2.47 6.11
N GLN A 517 3.40 3.72 5.76
CA GLN A 517 4.31 4.67 5.14
C GLN A 517 5.47 5.08 6.07
N ALA A 518 6.50 5.69 5.48
CA ALA A 518 7.65 6.13 6.24
C ALA A 518 7.34 7.45 6.95
N GLU A 519 7.62 7.54 8.25
CA GLU A 519 7.53 8.79 9.01
C GLU A 519 8.60 9.80 8.58
N GLY A 520 8.25 11.11 8.63
CA GLY A 520 9.18 12.20 8.33
C GLY A 520 9.53 12.35 6.86
N VAL A 521 8.63 11.94 5.96
CA VAL A 521 8.72 12.18 4.52
C VAL A 521 7.85 13.37 4.17
N GLU A 522 8.41 14.38 3.51
CA GLU A 522 7.75 15.65 3.18
C GLU A 522 6.42 15.45 2.44
N SER A 523 6.39 14.53 1.47
CA SER A 523 5.18 14.24 0.68
C SER A 523 4.02 13.69 1.53
N VAL A 524 4.33 12.91 2.59
CA VAL A 524 3.35 12.37 3.55
C VAL A 524 2.84 13.48 4.47
N GLU A 525 3.74 14.27 5.07
CA GLU A 525 3.37 15.38 5.95
C GLU A 525 2.53 16.43 5.21
N LEU A 526 2.86 16.69 3.95
CA LEU A 526 2.11 17.61 3.10
C LEU A 526 0.70 17.08 2.81
N GLN A 527 0.58 15.79 2.55
CA GLN A 527 -0.71 15.13 2.33
C GLN A 527 -1.60 15.20 3.57
N GLU A 528 -1.06 14.97 4.77
CA GLU A 528 -1.81 15.09 6.02
C GLU A 528 -2.29 16.53 6.25
N ARG A 529 -1.46 17.53 5.97
CA ARG A 529 -1.85 18.95 6.06
C ARG A 529 -2.98 19.30 5.09
N LEU A 530 -2.91 18.77 3.86
CA LEU A 530 -3.97 18.95 2.86
C LEU A 530 -5.30 18.35 3.33
N PHE A 531 -5.29 17.18 3.96
CA PHE A 531 -6.50 16.58 4.53
C PHE A 531 -7.15 17.43 5.61
N GLN A 532 -6.33 18.13 6.42
CA GLN A 532 -6.84 18.98 7.50
C GLN A 532 -7.41 20.30 6.99
N GLU A 533 -6.92 20.83 5.87
CA GLU A 533 -7.33 22.12 5.30
C GLU A 533 -8.44 22.01 4.23
N THR A 534 -8.63 20.85 3.63
CA THR A 534 -9.72 20.58 2.68
C THR A 534 -10.81 19.79 3.38
N ASP A 535 -12.02 20.37 3.53
CA ASP A 535 -13.19 19.71 4.13
C ASP A 535 -13.63 18.50 3.27
N GLY A 536 -12.89 17.39 3.28
CA GLY A 536 -13.29 16.15 2.60
C GLY A 536 -12.16 15.23 2.19
N SER A 537 -12.50 13.98 1.88
CA SER A 537 -11.55 12.98 1.37
C SER A 537 -11.02 13.39 0.00
N LEU A 538 -9.69 13.23 -0.20
CA LEU A 538 -9.05 13.34 -1.51
C LEU A 538 -9.24 12.07 -2.36
N LEU A 539 -9.57 10.95 -1.71
CA LEU A 539 -9.82 9.69 -2.37
C LEU A 539 -11.27 9.57 -2.79
N TYR A 540 -11.51 9.04 -3.96
CA TYR A 540 -12.83 8.89 -4.55
C TYR A 540 -13.00 7.53 -5.22
N ALA A 541 -14.22 7.04 -5.25
CA ALA A 541 -14.61 5.92 -6.10
C ALA A 541 -14.94 6.42 -7.51
N VAL A 542 -14.77 5.55 -8.51
CA VAL A 542 -14.90 5.88 -9.93
C VAL A 542 -15.92 4.99 -10.60
N SER A 543 -16.92 5.59 -11.23
CA SER A 543 -17.88 4.90 -12.09
C SER A 543 -17.74 5.40 -13.53
N ILE A 544 -17.72 4.50 -14.49
CA ILE A 544 -17.63 4.79 -15.94
C ILE A 544 -18.99 4.59 -16.56
N SER A 545 -19.40 5.51 -17.43
CA SER A 545 -20.65 5.45 -18.16
C SER A 545 -20.46 5.80 -19.63
N ASP A 546 -21.34 5.28 -20.50
CA ASP A 546 -21.21 5.38 -21.95
C ASP A 546 -21.85 6.66 -22.54
N SER A 547 -22.58 7.44 -21.72
CA SER A 547 -23.30 8.61 -22.19
C SER A 547 -23.55 9.66 -21.12
N ILE A 548 -23.75 10.92 -21.56
CA ILE A 548 -24.09 12.05 -20.68
C ILE A 548 -25.33 11.77 -19.84
N GLU A 549 -26.35 11.18 -20.43
CA GLU A 549 -27.62 10.90 -19.76
C GLU A 549 -27.47 9.86 -18.67
N GLU A 550 -26.69 8.82 -18.92
CA GLU A 550 -26.39 7.80 -17.94
C GLU A 550 -25.53 8.37 -16.79
N THR A 551 -24.55 9.22 -17.12
CA THR A 551 -23.74 9.95 -16.14
C THR A 551 -24.62 10.74 -15.17
N ARG A 552 -25.58 11.50 -15.69
CA ARG A 552 -26.52 12.27 -14.86
C ARG A 552 -27.37 11.39 -13.96
N ILE A 553 -27.96 10.33 -14.53
CA ILE A 553 -28.83 9.41 -13.77
C ILE A 553 -28.04 8.70 -12.67
N ARG A 554 -26.84 8.24 -12.98
CA ARG A 554 -25.96 7.59 -11.97
C ARG A 554 -25.46 8.60 -10.95
N GLY A 555 -25.04 9.79 -11.36
CA GLY A 555 -24.60 10.86 -10.47
C GLY A 555 -25.67 11.26 -9.48
N GLU A 556 -26.94 11.44 -9.93
CA GLU A 556 -28.07 11.72 -9.04
C GLU A 556 -28.34 10.58 -8.04
N LYS A 557 -28.20 9.31 -8.45
CA LYS A 557 -28.34 8.17 -7.55
C LYS A 557 -27.22 8.12 -6.50
N PHE A 558 -25.98 8.36 -6.91
CA PHE A 558 -24.87 8.44 -5.97
C PHE A 558 -25.04 9.56 -4.95
N GLN A 559 -25.50 10.74 -5.39
CA GLN A 559 -25.73 11.89 -4.51
C GLN A 559 -26.82 11.65 -3.46
N GLN A 560 -27.71 10.68 -3.66
CA GLN A 560 -28.76 10.30 -2.70
C GLN A 560 -28.28 9.32 -1.64
N LEU A 561 -27.07 8.78 -1.75
CA LEU A 561 -26.51 7.86 -0.77
C LEU A 561 -26.04 8.60 0.50
N ASP A 562 -26.32 8.03 1.67
CA ASP A 562 -26.04 8.65 2.95
C ASP A 562 -24.54 8.85 3.25
N LEU A 563 -23.69 7.96 2.72
CA LEU A 563 -22.24 7.97 2.92
C LEU A 563 -21.46 8.69 1.82
N VAL A 564 -22.16 9.29 0.85
CA VAL A 564 -21.57 10.11 -0.21
C VAL A 564 -21.63 11.57 0.18
N ALA A 565 -20.49 12.28 0.16
CA ALA A 565 -20.39 13.70 0.42
C ALA A 565 -20.72 14.51 -0.83
N ARG A 566 -20.07 14.19 -1.94
CA ARG A 566 -20.24 14.88 -3.23
C ARG A 566 -19.96 13.94 -4.38
N VAL A 567 -20.52 14.30 -5.53
CA VAL A 567 -20.29 13.63 -6.81
C VAL A 567 -19.78 14.67 -7.78
N GLU A 568 -18.72 14.35 -8.49
CA GLU A 568 -18.15 15.19 -9.55
C GLU A 568 -18.18 14.46 -10.89
N ASP A 569 -18.73 15.10 -11.88
CA ASP A 569 -18.80 14.63 -13.25
C ASP A 569 -18.83 15.80 -14.23
N MET A 570 -18.44 15.57 -15.48
CA MET A 570 -18.49 16.60 -16.52
C MET A 570 -19.93 16.92 -16.96
N ALA A 571 -20.88 15.99 -16.83
CA ALA A 571 -22.23 16.18 -17.28
C ALA A 571 -23.00 17.18 -16.40
N SER A 572 -22.59 17.34 -15.12
CA SER A 572 -23.13 18.35 -14.20
C SER A 572 -22.75 19.78 -14.60
N TYR A 573 -21.62 19.96 -15.27
CA TYR A 573 -21.17 21.25 -15.81
C TYR A 573 -21.80 21.61 -17.15
N LEU A 574 -22.46 20.67 -17.81
CA LEU A 574 -23.15 20.92 -19.08
C LEU A 574 -24.58 21.43 -18.88
N PRO A 575 -25.14 22.24 -19.81
CA PRO A 575 -26.50 22.73 -19.73
C PRO A 575 -27.52 21.62 -19.50
N ARG A 576 -28.48 21.86 -18.61
CA ARG A 576 -29.53 20.86 -18.28
C ARG A 576 -30.58 20.71 -19.37
N PHE A 577 -30.82 21.81 -20.11
CA PHE A 577 -31.82 21.84 -21.18
C PHE A 577 -31.17 21.52 -22.51
N PRO A 578 -31.80 20.64 -23.32
CA PRO A 578 -31.25 20.31 -24.64
C PRO A 578 -31.25 21.53 -25.56
N ALA A 579 -30.19 21.66 -26.35
CA ALA A 579 -30.04 22.78 -27.29
C ALA A 579 -31.22 22.91 -28.30
N SER A 580 -31.97 21.84 -28.52
CA SER A 580 -33.21 21.87 -29.35
C SER A 580 -34.30 22.76 -28.78
N GLU A 581 -34.32 23.01 -27.47
CA GLU A 581 -35.32 23.84 -26.80
C GLU A 581 -34.88 25.29 -26.64
N THR A 582 -33.58 25.53 -26.45
CA THR A 582 -33.02 26.84 -26.10
C THR A 582 -32.37 27.57 -27.28
N ASN A 583 -31.86 26.84 -28.27
CA ASN A 583 -31.00 27.40 -29.30
C ASN A 583 -31.69 28.47 -30.18
N LEU A 584 -32.99 28.31 -30.51
CA LEU A 584 -33.73 29.31 -31.31
C LEU A 584 -33.87 30.63 -30.55
N LEU A 585 -34.14 30.58 -29.25
CA LEU A 585 -34.25 31.77 -28.39
C LEU A 585 -32.88 32.46 -28.26
N ILE A 586 -31.83 31.71 -27.99
CA ILE A 586 -30.48 32.26 -27.86
C ILE A 586 -30.01 32.87 -29.18
N GLN A 587 -30.29 32.20 -30.32
CA GLN A 587 -29.96 32.74 -31.61
C GLN A 587 -30.71 34.05 -31.90
N SER A 588 -32.00 34.14 -31.53
CA SER A 588 -32.81 35.39 -31.66
C SER A 588 -32.20 36.50 -30.81
N ILE A 589 -31.89 36.21 -29.52
CA ILE A 589 -31.21 37.15 -28.60
C ILE A 589 -29.88 37.63 -29.19
N HIS A 590 -29.03 36.68 -29.63
CA HIS A 590 -27.73 37.00 -30.24
C HIS A 590 -27.82 37.89 -31.47
N LEU A 591 -28.77 37.57 -32.40
CA LEU A 591 -29.00 38.37 -33.61
C LEU A 591 -29.45 39.80 -33.28
N ARG A 592 -30.30 40.00 -32.27
CA ARG A 592 -30.71 41.34 -31.80
C ARG A 592 -29.54 42.10 -31.19
N LEU A 593 -28.79 41.46 -30.29
CA LEU A 593 -27.61 42.06 -29.64
C LEU A 593 -26.43 42.29 -30.59
N SER A 594 -26.36 41.57 -31.71
CA SER A 594 -25.36 41.83 -32.75
C SER A 594 -25.51 43.20 -33.40
N ARG A 595 -26.75 43.79 -33.35
CA ARG A 595 -27.08 45.13 -33.90
C ARG A 595 -26.90 46.23 -32.86
N LEU A 596 -26.38 45.93 -31.66
CA LEU A 596 -26.15 46.92 -30.61
C LEU A 596 -25.22 48.02 -31.13
N ALA A 597 -25.79 49.24 -31.22
CA ALA A 597 -25.07 50.41 -31.63
C ALA A 597 -24.23 51.00 -30.49
N ASP A 598 -23.12 51.64 -30.88
CA ASP A 598 -22.27 52.35 -29.88
C ASP A 598 -23.02 53.56 -29.30
N LEU A 599 -22.65 53.99 -28.11
CA LEU A 599 -23.17 55.19 -27.50
C LEU A 599 -22.75 56.41 -28.30
N PRO A 600 -23.66 57.43 -28.49
CA PRO A 600 -23.27 58.65 -29.15
C PRO A 600 -22.24 59.42 -28.29
N GLU A 601 -21.32 60.11 -28.94
CA GLU A 601 -20.27 60.92 -28.26
C GLU A 601 -20.84 62.02 -27.36
N THR A 602 -22.04 62.51 -27.67
CA THR A 602 -22.76 63.56 -26.92
C THR A 602 -24.25 63.21 -26.79
N PHE A 603 -24.75 63.26 -25.59
CA PHE A 603 -26.17 63.10 -25.35
C PHE A 603 -26.89 64.44 -25.48
N PRO A 604 -28.21 64.43 -25.91
CA PRO A 604 -28.97 65.63 -25.96
C PRO A 604 -29.15 66.24 -24.54
N GLU A 605 -29.15 67.62 -24.49
CA GLU A 605 -29.36 68.31 -23.26
C GLU A 605 -30.74 68.00 -22.67
N ILE A 606 -30.76 67.76 -21.37
CA ILE A 606 -31.96 67.41 -20.64
C ILE A 606 -32.82 68.62 -20.37
N ASN A 607 -34.12 68.51 -20.42
CA ASN A 607 -35.04 69.53 -20.01
C ASN A 607 -35.52 69.28 -18.58
N PRO A 608 -34.95 69.95 -17.53
CA PRO A 608 -35.31 69.69 -16.14
C PRO A 608 -36.79 69.85 -15.80
N LEU A 609 -37.47 70.80 -16.47
CA LEU A 609 -38.89 71.02 -16.28
C LEU A 609 -39.71 69.79 -16.74
N ALA A 610 -39.37 69.23 -17.86
CA ALA A 610 -40.03 68.02 -18.36
C ALA A 610 -39.77 66.77 -17.50
N VAL A 611 -38.56 66.62 -16.99
CA VAL A 611 -38.22 65.58 -16.02
C VAL A 611 -38.99 65.71 -14.73
N GLY A 612 -38.98 66.95 -14.14
CA GLY A 612 -39.70 67.21 -12.89
C GLY A 612 -41.18 66.93 -13.00
N GLN A 613 -41.85 67.40 -14.11
CA GLN A 613 -43.23 67.07 -14.36
C GLN A 613 -43.55 65.58 -14.48
N THR A 614 -42.66 64.80 -15.08
CA THR A 614 -42.84 63.34 -15.23
C THR A 614 -42.62 62.62 -13.89
N LEU A 615 -41.62 63.07 -13.10
CA LEU A 615 -41.37 62.50 -11.76
C LEU A 615 -42.52 62.85 -10.79
N GLU A 616 -43.07 64.09 -10.85
CA GLU A 616 -44.24 64.50 -10.07
C GLU A 616 -45.50 63.68 -10.44
N SER A 617 -45.68 63.39 -11.76
CA SER A 617 -46.75 62.48 -12.20
C SER A 617 -46.57 61.06 -11.71
N LEU A 618 -45.34 60.52 -11.74
CA LEU A 618 -45.02 59.24 -11.17
C LEU A 618 -45.27 59.21 -9.65
N HIS A 619 -44.86 60.23 -8.91
CA HIS A 619 -45.08 60.33 -7.47
C HIS A 619 -46.59 60.26 -7.15
N ASN A 620 -47.45 61.09 -7.88
CA ASN A 620 -48.87 61.07 -7.66
C ASN A 620 -49.54 59.72 -7.99
N LEU A 621 -49.04 59.00 -9.00
CA LEU A 621 -49.54 57.68 -9.37
C LEU A 621 -49.14 56.61 -8.33
N VAL A 622 -47.92 56.64 -7.86
CA VAL A 622 -47.40 55.69 -6.82
C VAL A 622 -48.11 55.94 -5.50
N GLN A 623 -48.32 57.21 -5.07
CA GLN A 623 -49.08 57.63 -3.88
C GLN A 623 -50.50 57.05 -3.85
N SER A 624 -51.11 56.82 -5.03
CA SER A 624 -52.42 56.20 -5.14
C SER A 624 -52.46 54.70 -4.86
N GLN A 625 -51.29 54.04 -4.75
CA GLN A 625 -51.16 52.62 -4.55
C GLN A 625 -50.82 52.31 -3.07
N THR A 626 -51.20 51.14 -2.62
CA THR A 626 -50.96 50.70 -1.22
C THR A 626 -50.12 49.39 -1.24
N SER A 627 -48.81 49.53 -1.31
CA SER A 627 -47.89 48.44 -1.14
C SER A 627 -46.58 48.91 -0.48
N PRO A 628 -45.80 48.06 0.20
CA PRO A 628 -44.55 48.51 0.81
C PRO A 628 -43.58 49.14 -0.17
N SER A 629 -43.50 48.64 -1.40
CA SER A 629 -42.67 49.18 -2.49
C SER A 629 -43.22 50.53 -2.98
N ALA A 630 -44.52 50.76 -2.90
CA ALA A 630 -45.11 52.04 -3.24
C ALA A 630 -44.73 53.11 -2.21
N ASP A 631 -44.80 52.81 -0.89
CA ASP A 631 -44.43 53.72 0.15
C ASP A 631 -42.94 54.14 0.05
N GLU A 632 -42.04 53.22 -0.27
CA GLU A 632 -40.61 53.49 -0.46
C GLU A 632 -40.33 54.29 -1.72
N ALA A 633 -40.96 53.96 -2.84
CA ALA A 633 -40.85 54.69 -4.12
C ALA A 633 -41.41 56.10 -3.98
N GLU A 634 -42.60 56.30 -3.30
CA GLU A 634 -43.16 57.58 -2.99
C GLU A 634 -42.17 58.45 -2.20
N THR A 635 -41.62 57.91 -1.10
CA THR A 635 -40.68 58.65 -0.22
C THR A 635 -39.44 59.09 -1.03
N ARG A 636 -38.89 58.22 -1.83
CA ARG A 636 -37.70 58.54 -2.64
C ARG A 636 -37.95 59.53 -3.75
N LEU A 637 -39.10 59.46 -4.37
CA LEU A 637 -39.49 60.44 -5.40
C LEU A 637 -39.73 61.82 -4.80
N ASP A 638 -40.33 61.88 -3.59
CA ASP A 638 -40.54 63.15 -2.88
C ASP A 638 -39.21 63.79 -2.49
N GLU A 639 -38.29 63.00 -1.82
CA GLU A 639 -36.96 63.51 -1.50
C GLU A 639 -36.15 63.91 -2.76
N THR A 640 -36.27 63.21 -3.87
CA THR A 640 -35.63 63.55 -5.12
C THR A 640 -36.17 64.85 -5.72
N LEU A 641 -37.47 65.05 -5.72
CA LEU A 641 -38.11 66.25 -6.22
C LEU A 641 -37.74 67.46 -5.35
N ASP A 642 -37.68 67.27 -4.02
CA ASP A 642 -37.27 68.33 -3.11
C ASP A 642 -35.80 68.76 -3.39
N ILE A 643 -34.88 67.82 -3.53
CA ILE A 643 -33.48 68.09 -3.85
C ILE A 643 -33.35 68.84 -5.18
N ILE A 644 -34.05 68.42 -6.23
CA ILE A 644 -34.05 69.08 -7.54
C ILE A 644 -34.60 70.47 -7.44
N SER A 645 -35.68 70.69 -6.65
CA SER A 645 -36.33 72.02 -6.51
C SER A 645 -35.47 73.08 -5.85
N THR A 646 -34.54 72.65 -5.01
CA THR A 646 -33.58 73.51 -4.31
C THR A 646 -32.40 73.98 -5.19
N MET A 647 -32.15 73.31 -6.31
CA MET A 647 -31.04 73.61 -7.22
C MET A 647 -31.38 74.73 -8.21
N GLU A 648 -30.38 75.55 -8.63
CA GLU A 648 -30.48 76.46 -9.71
C GLU A 648 -30.63 75.75 -11.09
N LEU A 649 -31.31 76.32 -12.08
CA LEU A 649 -31.57 75.68 -13.35
C LEU A 649 -30.29 75.16 -14.08
N PRO A 650 -29.13 75.89 -14.11
CA PRO A 650 -27.92 75.40 -14.70
C PRO A 650 -27.39 74.15 -14.00
N GLN A 651 -27.47 74.02 -12.66
CA GLN A 651 -27.08 72.90 -11.85
C GLN A 651 -27.99 71.70 -12.13
N GLN A 652 -29.32 71.93 -12.22
CA GLN A 652 -30.27 70.85 -12.60
C GLN A 652 -29.91 70.27 -13.96
N VAL A 653 -29.59 71.11 -14.97
CA VAL A 653 -29.21 70.65 -16.30
C VAL A 653 -27.93 69.80 -16.26
N GLU A 654 -26.92 70.35 -15.53
CA GLU A 654 -25.61 69.64 -15.40
C GLU A 654 -25.74 68.29 -14.74
N ILE A 655 -26.39 68.25 -13.56
CA ILE A 655 -26.49 67.01 -12.78
C ILE A 655 -27.41 65.99 -13.46
N LEU A 656 -28.56 66.39 -13.96
CA LEU A 656 -29.45 65.47 -14.65
C LEU A 656 -28.92 64.97 -15.96
N SER A 657 -28.11 65.78 -16.67
CA SER A 657 -27.40 65.31 -17.88
C SER A 657 -26.27 64.33 -17.53
N ALA A 658 -25.52 64.59 -16.45
CA ALA A 658 -24.52 63.62 -15.95
C ALA A 658 -25.18 62.30 -15.55
N TYR A 659 -26.26 62.33 -14.82
CA TYR A 659 -27.04 61.15 -14.45
C TYR A 659 -27.56 60.41 -15.70
N GLN A 660 -28.13 61.10 -16.69
CA GLN A 660 -28.57 60.49 -17.93
C GLN A 660 -27.40 59.79 -18.66
N GLY A 661 -26.23 60.40 -18.66
CA GLY A 661 -25.01 59.77 -19.25
C GLY A 661 -24.60 58.51 -18.53
N ALA A 662 -24.59 58.53 -17.18
CA ALA A 662 -24.31 57.37 -16.36
C ALA A 662 -25.36 56.24 -16.59
N MET A 663 -26.65 56.59 -16.60
CA MET A 663 -27.76 55.69 -16.83
C MET A 663 -27.67 55.00 -18.21
N LEU A 664 -27.41 55.75 -19.28
CA LEU A 664 -27.24 55.19 -20.64
C LEU A 664 -25.96 54.33 -20.75
N SER A 665 -24.89 54.76 -20.11
CA SER A 665 -23.65 53.98 -20.06
C SER A 665 -23.84 52.65 -19.34
N ALA A 666 -24.59 52.61 -18.26
CA ALA A 666 -24.93 51.42 -17.55
C ALA A 666 -25.78 50.45 -18.35
N LEU A 667 -26.80 50.94 -19.08
CA LEU A 667 -27.61 50.14 -20.00
C LEU A 667 -26.75 49.51 -21.12
N HIS A 668 -25.92 50.32 -21.77
CA HIS A 668 -25.05 49.86 -22.82
C HIS A 668 -24.05 48.79 -22.30
N ALA A 669 -23.46 49.00 -21.15
CA ALA A 669 -22.56 48.02 -20.51
C ALA A 669 -23.29 46.72 -20.21
N GLN A 670 -24.56 46.79 -19.73
CA GLN A 670 -25.38 45.59 -19.46
C GLN A 670 -25.74 44.85 -20.76
N LEU A 671 -26.14 45.54 -21.81
CA LEU A 671 -26.42 44.93 -23.09
C LEU A 671 -25.19 44.35 -23.78
N LYS A 672 -24.02 45.01 -23.63
CA LYS A 672 -22.74 44.50 -24.11
C LYS A 672 -22.33 43.21 -23.39
N LYS A 673 -22.47 43.19 -22.07
CA LYS A 673 -22.22 42.02 -21.26
C LYS A 673 -23.11 40.83 -21.64
N LEU A 674 -24.40 41.08 -21.89
CA LEU A 674 -25.35 40.10 -22.37
C LEU A 674 -24.96 39.58 -23.78
N LYS A 675 -24.47 40.45 -24.67
CA LYS A 675 -23.95 40.08 -25.99
C LYS A 675 -22.73 39.14 -25.86
N GLU A 676 -21.81 39.41 -24.93
CA GLU A 676 -20.62 38.61 -24.71
C GLU A 676 -20.91 37.17 -24.28
N VAL A 677 -22.06 36.94 -23.62
CA VAL A 677 -22.49 35.60 -23.13
C VAL A 677 -23.54 34.93 -24.02
N SER A 678 -23.84 35.50 -25.20
CA SER A 678 -24.96 35.10 -26.08
C SER A 678 -24.54 34.19 -27.26
N ASP A 679 -23.38 33.52 -27.22
CA ASP A 679 -22.98 32.61 -28.30
C ASP A 679 -23.99 31.46 -28.43
N PRO A 680 -24.64 31.29 -29.59
CA PRO A 680 -25.67 30.31 -29.81
C PRO A 680 -25.13 28.88 -30.05
N SER A 681 -23.81 28.71 -30.17
CA SER A 681 -23.26 27.39 -30.35
C SER A 681 -23.41 26.53 -29.08
N PRO A 682 -23.79 25.25 -29.21
CA PRO A 682 -24.01 24.40 -28.03
C PRO A 682 -22.74 24.26 -27.18
N VAL A 683 -22.89 24.17 -25.86
CA VAL A 683 -21.79 23.87 -24.95
C VAL A 683 -21.42 22.40 -25.10
N THR A 684 -20.15 22.14 -25.29
CA THR A 684 -19.59 20.80 -25.44
C THR A 684 -18.46 20.59 -24.41
N PRO A 685 -18.12 19.35 -24.05
CA PRO A 685 -16.98 19.09 -23.17
C PRO A 685 -15.66 19.71 -23.64
N LYS A 686 -15.51 19.96 -24.97
CA LYS A 686 -14.32 20.59 -25.57
C LYS A 686 -14.22 22.11 -25.35
N ASP A 687 -15.28 22.73 -24.84
CA ASP A 687 -15.28 24.15 -24.47
C ASP A 687 -14.62 24.41 -23.11
N PHE A 688 -14.48 23.35 -22.30
CA PHE A 688 -13.76 23.39 -21.03
C PHE A 688 -12.26 23.21 -21.23
N ASP A 689 -11.49 23.55 -20.21
CA ASP A 689 -10.05 23.37 -20.22
C ASP A 689 -9.69 21.91 -20.61
N PRO A 690 -8.74 21.71 -21.52
CA PRO A 690 -8.33 20.36 -21.93
C PRO A 690 -7.87 19.47 -20.78
N ALA A 691 -7.32 20.05 -19.73
CA ALA A 691 -6.90 19.30 -18.54
C ALA A 691 -8.10 18.79 -17.74
N ILE A 692 -9.19 19.57 -17.67
CA ILE A 692 -10.44 19.14 -17.05
C ILE A 692 -11.16 18.13 -17.93
N HIS A 693 -11.27 18.42 -19.24
CA HIS A 693 -11.94 17.53 -20.17
C HIS A 693 -11.40 16.10 -20.11
N ARG A 694 -10.07 15.93 -20.21
CA ARG A 694 -9.41 14.61 -20.20
C ARG A 694 -9.59 13.84 -18.90
N ARG A 695 -9.90 14.52 -17.79
CA ARG A 695 -10.12 13.88 -16.49
C ARG A 695 -11.49 13.24 -16.35
N PHE A 696 -12.46 13.68 -17.18
CA PHE A 696 -13.85 13.23 -17.06
C PHE A 696 -14.40 12.59 -18.34
N VAL A 697 -13.72 12.75 -19.48
CA VAL A 697 -14.15 12.18 -20.75
C VAL A 697 -12.97 11.53 -21.45
N SER A 698 -13.07 10.24 -21.75
CA SER A 698 -12.05 9.48 -22.45
C SER A 698 -11.96 9.86 -23.93
N ASP A 699 -10.85 9.51 -24.58
CA ASP A 699 -10.68 9.69 -26.02
C ASP A 699 -11.71 8.85 -26.84
N GLU A 700 -12.24 7.77 -26.24
CA GLU A 700 -13.26 6.89 -26.82
C GLU A 700 -14.68 7.42 -26.61
N GLY A 701 -14.87 8.40 -25.73
CA GLY A 701 -16.15 9.04 -25.44
C GLY A 701 -16.87 8.52 -24.18
N ASP A 702 -16.19 7.72 -23.35
CA ASP A 702 -16.70 7.31 -22.05
C ASP A 702 -16.65 8.47 -21.04
N TRP A 703 -17.55 8.44 -20.06
CA TRP A 703 -17.72 9.49 -19.05
C TRP A 703 -17.36 8.97 -17.66
N LEU A 704 -16.63 9.78 -16.91
CA LEU A 704 -16.18 9.47 -15.55
C LEU A 704 -17.06 10.19 -14.52
N ILE A 705 -17.46 9.45 -13.49
CA ILE A 705 -18.12 9.96 -12.29
C ILE A 705 -17.19 9.68 -11.10
N ARG A 706 -16.83 10.73 -10.38
CA ARG A 706 -16.06 10.64 -9.12
C ARG A 706 -17.02 10.75 -7.94
N VAL A 707 -16.95 9.78 -7.04
CA VAL A 707 -17.83 9.68 -5.87
C VAL A 707 -17.00 9.80 -4.62
N TYR A 708 -17.16 10.89 -3.89
CA TYR A 708 -16.38 11.18 -2.68
C TYR A 708 -17.11 10.72 -1.43
N PRO A 709 -16.44 10.01 -0.51
CA PRO A 709 -17.04 9.58 0.74
C PRO A 709 -17.23 10.74 1.71
N LYS A 710 -18.22 10.61 2.60
CA LYS A 710 -18.57 11.57 3.63
C LYS A 710 -17.79 11.37 4.93
N GLU A 711 -17.51 10.11 5.25
CA GLU A 711 -16.78 9.73 6.45
C GLU A 711 -15.31 9.44 6.10
N ASP A 712 -14.50 9.40 7.13
CA ASP A 712 -13.11 8.99 6.98
C ASP A 712 -13.05 7.50 6.62
N ILE A 713 -12.62 7.21 5.37
CA ILE A 713 -12.50 5.86 4.83
C ILE A 713 -11.14 5.19 5.12
N TRP A 714 -10.39 5.73 6.04
CA TRP A 714 -9.13 5.10 6.47
C TRP A 714 -9.36 3.95 7.47
N GLU A 715 -10.55 3.87 8.06
CA GLU A 715 -10.98 2.74 8.87
C GLU A 715 -11.71 1.70 8.02
N GLU A 716 -11.50 0.40 8.29
CA GLU A 716 -12.06 -0.71 7.49
C GLU A 716 -13.60 -0.67 7.42
N LYS A 717 -14.28 -0.43 8.55
CA LYS A 717 -15.74 -0.46 8.63
C LYS A 717 -16.43 0.66 7.84
N PRO A 718 -16.02 1.95 7.98
CA PRO A 718 -16.56 3.03 7.15
C PRO A 718 -16.28 2.82 5.66
N LEU A 719 -15.10 2.32 5.31
CA LEU A 719 -14.73 2.01 3.94
C LEU A 719 -15.60 0.89 3.35
N GLU A 720 -15.80 -0.22 4.08
CA GLU A 720 -16.66 -1.33 3.65
C GLU A 720 -18.10 -0.86 3.43
N ALA A 721 -18.65 -0.09 4.39
CA ALA A 721 -20.00 0.44 4.29
C ALA A 721 -20.16 1.39 3.08
N PHE A 722 -19.17 2.24 2.81
CA PHE A 722 -19.15 3.12 1.63
C PHE A 722 -19.14 2.29 0.34
N ILE A 723 -18.24 1.29 0.23
CA ILE A 723 -18.13 0.42 -0.94
C ILE A 723 -19.45 -0.32 -1.21
N ASP A 724 -20.08 -0.84 -0.18
CA ASP A 724 -21.36 -1.54 -0.32
C ASP A 724 -22.47 -0.60 -0.84
N GLN A 725 -22.53 0.63 -0.34
CA GLN A 725 -23.48 1.62 -0.83
C GLN A 725 -23.24 2.00 -2.30
N VAL A 726 -22.00 2.31 -2.69
CA VAL A 726 -21.70 2.72 -4.06
C VAL A 726 -21.89 1.57 -5.06
N ARG A 727 -21.58 0.33 -4.66
CA ARG A 727 -21.84 -0.89 -5.46
C ARG A 727 -23.34 -1.16 -5.67
N SER A 728 -24.21 -0.66 -4.81
CA SER A 728 -25.66 -0.78 -5.01
C SER A 728 -26.15 0.02 -6.23
N VAL A 729 -25.42 1.06 -6.63
CA VAL A 729 -25.72 1.90 -7.81
C VAL A 729 -24.95 1.40 -9.03
N ASP A 730 -23.65 1.13 -8.87
CA ASP A 730 -22.79 0.59 -9.92
C ASP A 730 -21.94 -0.58 -9.38
N PRO A 731 -22.30 -1.83 -9.71
CA PRO A 731 -21.54 -3.01 -9.29
C PRO A 731 -20.10 -3.05 -9.86
N LEU A 732 -19.83 -2.29 -10.93
CA LEU A 732 -18.54 -2.24 -11.60
C LEU A 732 -17.67 -1.07 -11.13
N ILE A 733 -18.11 -0.33 -10.11
CA ILE A 733 -17.38 0.82 -9.57
C ILE A 733 -15.96 0.42 -9.13
N THR A 734 -14.99 1.28 -9.42
CA THR A 734 -13.57 1.11 -9.11
C THR A 734 -13.00 2.38 -8.43
N GLY A 735 -11.71 2.57 -8.43
CA GLY A 735 -11.04 3.72 -7.79
C GLY A 735 -10.12 3.29 -6.65
N THR A 736 -9.21 4.19 -6.24
CA THR A 736 -8.18 3.91 -5.22
C THR A 736 -8.73 3.32 -3.91
N PRO A 737 -9.84 3.80 -3.32
CA PRO A 737 -10.38 3.20 -2.08
C PRO A 737 -10.79 1.74 -2.27
N ILE A 738 -11.44 1.43 -3.40
CA ILE A 738 -11.92 0.08 -3.70
C ILE A 738 -10.75 -0.84 -4.00
N GLN A 739 -9.78 -0.36 -4.79
CA GLN A 739 -8.57 -1.10 -5.12
C GLN A 739 -7.78 -1.45 -3.85
N ASN A 740 -7.60 -0.50 -2.94
CA ASN A 740 -6.90 -0.70 -1.67
C ASN A 740 -7.63 -1.68 -0.76
N PHE A 741 -8.96 -1.58 -0.65
CA PHE A 741 -9.77 -2.48 0.17
C PHE A 741 -9.72 -3.92 -0.33
N GLU A 742 -9.93 -4.13 -1.63
CA GLU A 742 -9.88 -5.47 -2.22
C GLU A 742 -8.47 -6.06 -2.17
N ALA A 743 -7.43 -5.23 -2.41
CA ALA A 743 -6.04 -5.66 -2.27
C ALA A 743 -5.72 -6.07 -0.83
N ALA A 744 -6.10 -5.26 0.17
CA ALA A 744 -5.87 -5.59 1.58
C ALA A 744 -6.58 -6.89 1.99
N ARG A 745 -7.81 -7.10 1.51
CA ARG A 745 -8.58 -8.33 1.71
C ARG A 745 -7.93 -9.54 1.04
N GLN A 746 -7.46 -9.37 -0.20
CA GLN A 746 -6.74 -10.40 -0.94
C GLN A 746 -5.42 -10.77 -0.25
N ILE A 747 -4.66 -9.77 0.20
CA ILE A 747 -3.42 -9.95 0.97
C ILE A 747 -3.69 -10.78 2.22
N ARG A 748 -4.70 -10.41 3.02
CA ARG A 748 -5.09 -11.15 4.23
C ARG A 748 -5.39 -12.61 3.94
N ASN A 749 -6.26 -12.86 2.98
CA ASN A 749 -6.67 -14.23 2.63
C ASN A 749 -5.47 -15.05 2.10
N SER A 750 -4.63 -14.44 1.26
CA SER A 750 -3.42 -15.05 0.71
C SER A 750 -2.44 -15.51 1.79
N TYR A 751 -2.22 -14.72 2.83
CA TYR A 751 -1.31 -15.11 3.92
C TYR A 751 -1.88 -16.22 4.79
N PHE A 752 -3.20 -16.23 5.05
CA PHE A 752 -3.84 -17.34 5.75
C PHE A 752 -3.75 -18.64 4.96
N ASP A 753 -4.01 -18.59 3.66
CA ASP A 753 -3.85 -19.77 2.79
C ASP A 753 -2.39 -20.23 2.72
N ALA A 754 -1.44 -19.32 2.58
CA ALA A 754 -0.01 -19.64 2.63
C ALA A 754 0.40 -20.30 3.95
N ALA A 755 -0.13 -19.84 5.09
CA ALA A 755 0.16 -20.44 6.40
C ALA A 755 -0.41 -21.87 6.48
N ILE A 756 -1.61 -22.11 5.98
CA ILE A 756 -2.22 -23.46 5.91
C ILE A 756 -1.37 -24.35 4.99
N TYR A 757 -1.02 -23.89 3.78
CA TYR A 757 -0.18 -24.65 2.86
C TYR A 757 1.19 -24.96 3.47
N ALA A 758 1.82 -23.98 4.14
CA ALA A 758 3.10 -24.18 4.82
C ALA A 758 2.99 -25.24 5.91
N LEU A 759 1.96 -25.17 6.77
CA LEU A 759 1.73 -26.17 7.82
C LEU A 759 1.54 -27.58 7.25
N VAL A 760 0.76 -27.72 6.17
CA VAL A 760 0.52 -28.97 5.46
C VAL A 760 1.84 -29.54 4.90
N VAL A 761 2.53 -28.74 4.10
CA VAL A 761 3.74 -29.19 3.40
C VAL A 761 4.87 -29.53 4.39
N VAL A 762 5.07 -28.67 5.41
CA VAL A 762 6.04 -28.92 6.47
C VAL A 762 5.73 -30.22 7.22
N THR A 763 4.46 -30.43 7.59
CA THR A 763 4.03 -31.67 8.27
C THR A 763 4.29 -32.90 7.41
N LEU A 764 3.99 -32.84 6.11
CA LEU A 764 4.24 -33.95 5.18
C LEU A 764 5.72 -34.24 5.03
N ILE A 765 6.58 -33.21 4.92
CA ILE A 765 8.05 -33.40 4.86
C ILE A 765 8.55 -34.09 6.13
N LEU A 766 8.09 -33.64 7.31
CA LEU A 766 8.46 -34.26 8.58
C LEU A 766 7.99 -35.71 8.69
N LEU A 767 6.81 -36.04 8.18
CA LEU A 767 6.32 -37.44 8.12
C LEU A 767 7.19 -38.28 7.18
N ILE A 768 7.61 -37.73 6.03
CA ILE A 768 8.52 -38.41 5.08
C ILE A 768 9.90 -38.66 5.70
N ASP A 769 10.43 -37.69 6.48
CA ASP A 769 11.73 -37.83 7.16
C ASP A 769 11.68 -38.85 8.32
N ALA A 770 10.54 -38.91 9.02
CA ALA A 770 10.41 -39.69 10.25
C ALA A 770 9.98 -41.13 10.04
N ILE A 771 9.11 -41.41 9.07
CA ILE A 771 8.40 -42.71 8.90
C ILE A 771 9.12 -43.60 7.89
N SER A 772 9.20 -44.90 8.18
CA SER A 772 9.77 -45.88 7.28
C SER A 772 8.88 -46.09 6.02
N LEU A 773 9.50 -46.51 4.89
CA LEU A 773 8.83 -46.55 3.57
C LEU A 773 7.51 -47.34 3.54
N GLY A 774 7.38 -48.43 4.28
CA GLY A 774 6.16 -49.26 4.26
C GLY A 774 4.92 -48.50 4.84
N PRO A 775 4.94 -48.05 6.11
CA PRO A 775 3.90 -47.24 6.70
C PRO A 775 3.68 -45.89 5.97
N LEU A 776 4.74 -45.31 5.41
CA LEU A 776 4.67 -44.03 4.68
C LEU A 776 3.73 -44.12 3.47
N CYS A 777 3.82 -45.18 2.67
CA CYS A 777 2.93 -45.35 1.53
C CYS A 777 1.43 -45.37 1.95
N VAL A 778 1.11 -46.05 3.06
CA VAL A 778 -0.27 -46.06 3.59
C VAL A 778 -0.67 -44.69 4.11
N THR A 779 0.24 -44.00 4.81
CA THR A 779 0.03 -42.65 5.37
C THR A 779 -0.27 -41.61 4.29
N LEU A 780 0.38 -41.71 3.12
CA LEU A 780 0.15 -40.76 2.04
C LEU A 780 -1.03 -41.11 1.14
N ILE A 781 -1.37 -42.39 0.95
CA ILE A 781 -2.43 -42.83 0.02
C ILE A 781 -3.81 -42.85 0.69
N ALA A 782 -3.91 -43.31 1.94
CA ALA A 782 -5.22 -43.47 2.61
C ALA A 782 -5.99 -42.12 2.76
N PRO A 783 -5.38 -40.97 3.06
CA PRO A 783 -6.09 -39.70 3.16
C PRO A 783 -6.74 -39.26 1.85
N LEU A 784 -6.17 -39.64 0.68
CA LEU A 784 -6.73 -39.29 -0.64
C LEU A 784 -8.16 -39.82 -0.82
N ALA A 785 -8.47 -40.98 -0.23
CA ALA A 785 -9.82 -41.54 -0.29
C ALA A 785 -10.82 -40.70 0.51
N VAL A 786 -10.44 -40.20 1.69
CA VAL A 786 -11.28 -39.35 2.54
C VAL A 786 -11.50 -38.00 1.87
N VAL A 787 -10.44 -37.35 1.40
CA VAL A 787 -10.51 -36.06 0.71
C VAL A 787 -11.31 -36.18 -0.59
N GLY A 788 -11.09 -37.24 -1.38
CA GLY A 788 -11.87 -37.48 -2.60
C GLY A 788 -13.37 -37.67 -2.31
N PHE A 789 -13.71 -38.36 -1.21
CA PHE A 789 -15.09 -38.52 -0.79
C PHE A 789 -15.72 -37.18 -0.33
N THR A 790 -15.00 -36.38 0.49
CA THR A 790 -15.51 -35.07 0.94
C THR A 790 -15.68 -34.10 -0.21
N HIS A 791 -14.73 -34.04 -1.14
CA HIS A 791 -14.84 -33.20 -2.35
C HIS A 791 -16.03 -33.62 -3.22
N PHE A 792 -16.25 -34.94 -3.41
CA PHE A 792 -17.40 -35.48 -4.14
C PHE A 792 -18.72 -35.08 -3.47
N MET A 793 -18.80 -35.16 -2.15
CA MET A 793 -19.99 -34.76 -1.39
C MET A 793 -20.28 -33.28 -1.46
N SER A 794 -19.24 -32.43 -1.36
CA SER A 794 -19.35 -30.97 -1.50
C SER A 794 -19.87 -30.56 -2.89
N GLN A 795 -19.33 -31.17 -3.96
CA GLN A 795 -19.83 -30.93 -5.32
C GLN A 795 -21.32 -31.34 -5.47
N HIS A 796 -21.75 -32.42 -4.82
CA HIS A 796 -23.16 -32.83 -4.85
C HIS A 796 -24.08 -31.91 -4.03
N ALA A 797 -23.54 -31.24 -3.01
CA ALA A 797 -24.26 -30.25 -2.21
C ALA A 797 -24.30 -28.85 -2.92
N GLY A 798 -23.56 -28.66 -4.01
CA GLY A 798 -23.50 -27.38 -4.72
C GLY A 798 -22.59 -26.35 -4.01
N GLU A 799 -21.75 -26.82 -3.09
CA GLU A 799 -20.79 -25.98 -2.36
C GLU A 799 -19.42 -26.09 -3.03
N GLU A 800 -18.76 -24.96 -3.30
CA GLU A 800 -17.36 -24.93 -3.75
C GLU A 800 -16.45 -25.32 -2.58
N SER A 801 -15.66 -26.37 -2.76
CA SER A 801 -14.72 -26.83 -1.74
C SER A 801 -13.43 -26.00 -1.80
N ASN A 802 -13.09 -25.31 -0.73
CA ASN A 802 -11.82 -24.60 -0.60
C ASN A 802 -10.64 -25.60 -0.55
N ILE A 803 -9.65 -25.42 -1.42
CA ILE A 803 -8.46 -26.29 -1.54
C ILE A 803 -7.68 -26.33 -0.23
N ALA A 804 -7.51 -25.20 0.47
CA ALA A 804 -6.82 -25.13 1.76
C ALA A 804 -7.46 -26.05 2.81
N HIS A 805 -8.80 -26.07 2.91
CA HIS A 805 -9.53 -26.95 3.81
C HIS A 805 -9.38 -28.44 3.47
N LEU A 806 -9.37 -28.76 2.17
CA LEU A 806 -9.15 -30.16 1.73
C LEU A 806 -7.73 -30.62 2.05
N LEU A 807 -6.72 -29.78 1.88
CA LEU A 807 -5.33 -30.08 2.22
C LEU A 807 -5.13 -30.20 3.74
N ALA A 808 -5.77 -29.34 4.54
CA ALA A 808 -5.77 -29.44 6.00
C ALA A 808 -6.39 -30.77 6.46
N LEU A 809 -7.56 -31.16 5.89
CA LEU A 809 -8.20 -32.44 6.15
C LEU A 809 -7.30 -33.62 5.77
N TYR A 810 -6.64 -33.54 4.59
CA TYR A 810 -5.66 -34.55 4.15
C TYR A 810 -4.59 -34.75 5.22
N THR A 811 -4.02 -33.66 5.72
CA THR A 811 -2.93 -33.70 6.70
C THR A 811 -3.37 -34.26 8.05
N ILE A 812 -4.54 -33.87 8.53
CA ILE A 812 -5.11 -34.40 9.77
C ILE A 812 -5.30 -35.92 9.65
N VAL A 813 -5.88 -36.39 8.54
CA VAL A 813 -6.07 -37.82 8.29
C VAL A 813 -4.73 -38.53 8.15
N ALA A 814 -3.72 -37.92 7.46
CA ALA A 814 -2.38 -38.47 7.34
C ALA A 814 -1.71 -38.66 8.72
N ILE A 815 -1.80 -37.65 9.61
CA ILE A 815 -1.30 -37.75 10.99
C ILE A 815 -2.01 -38.87 11.76
N LEU A 816 -3.32 -38.99 11.65
CA LEU A 816 -4.10 -40.04 12.31
C LEU A 816 -3.72 -41.44 11.80
N VAL A 817 -3.57 -41.62 10.52
CA VAL A 817 -3.09 -42.87 9.90
C VAL A 817 -1.66 -43.17 10.36
N ALA A 818 -0.77 -42.21 10.29
CA ALA A 818 0.61 -42.36 10.75
C ALA A 818 0.69 -42.74 12.25
N PHE A 819 -0.18 -42.13 13.07
CA PHE A 819 -0.26 -42.42 14.52
C PHE A 819 -0.62 -43.89 14.81
N VAL A 820 -1.49 -44.49 13.96
CA VAL A 820 -1.89 -45.91 14.09
C VAL A 820 -0.74 -46.85 13.64
N PHE A 821 -0.04 -46.53 12.56
CA PHE A 821 0.98 -47.42 11.96
C PHE A 821 2.40 -47.24 12.54
N ASP A 822 2.76 -46.04 12.95
CA ASP A 822 4.07 -45.71 13.55
C ASP A 822 3.93 -44.63 14.63
N PHE A 823 3.49 -45.00 15.81
CA PHE A 823 3.26 -44.12 16.93
C PHE A 823 4.53 -43.33 17.36
N GLU A 824 5.71 -44.02 17.35
CA GLU A 824 6.94 -43.35 17.81
C GLU A 824 7.41 -42.26 16.88
N SER A 825 7.41 -42.51 15.58
CA SER A 825 7.78 -41.52 14.57
C SER A 825 6.77 -40.38 14.50
N THR A 826 5.47 -40.68 14.53
CA THR A 826 4.40 -39.67 14.52
C THR A 826 4.44 -38.77 15.76
N ARG A 827 4.67 -39.37 16.93
CA ARG A 827 4.86 -38.58 18.18
C ARG A 827 6.05 -37.62 18.04
N ASN A 828 7.18 -38.05 17.44
CA ASN A 828 8.32 -37.18 17.24
C ASN A 828 8.01 -36.05 16.25
N VAL A 829 7.25 -36.30 15.19
CA VAL A 829 6.76 -35.26 14.26
C VAL A 829 5.89 -34.24 15.00
N ILE A 830 4.93 -34.68 15.80
CA ILE A 830 4.07 -33.78 16.61
C ILE A 830 4.93 -32.94 17.58
N LEU A 831 5.94 -33.54 18.19
CA LEU A 831 6.86 -32.83 19.10
C LEU A 831 7.74 -31.83 18.34
N THR A 832 8.12 -32.12 17.10
CA THR A 832 8.85 -31.19 16.22
C THR A 832 8.00 -29.98 15.83
N LEU A 833 6.68 -30.14 15.69
CA LEU A 833 5.75 -29.06 15.41
C LEU A 833 5.34 -28.26 16.67
N LEU A 834 5.73 -28.70 17.88
CA LEU A 834 5.35 -28.01 19.12
C LEU A 834 5.90 -26.56 19.19
N PRO A 835 7.17 -26.27 18.85
CA PRO A 835 7.70 -24.91 18.88
C PRO A 835 6.92 -23.91 18.00
N PRO A 836 6.67 -24.15 16.71
CA PRO A 836 5.92 -23.17 15.90
C PRO A 836 4.46 -23.03 16.33
N ILE A 837 3.78 -24.10 16.72
CA ILE A 837 2.36 -24.05 17.13
C ILE A 837 2.21 -23.36 18.50
N ALA A 838 2.95 -23.80 19.51
CA ALA A 838 2.87 -23.22 20.85
C ALA A 838 3.52 -21.83 20.90
N GLY A 839 4.60 -21.62 20.12
CA GLY A 839 5.24 -20.31 19.94
C GLY A 839 4.34 -19.30 19.24
N GLY A 840 3.64 -19.72 18.18
CA GLY A 840 2.66 -18.90 17.49
C GLY A 840 1.48 -18.52 18.40
N PHE A 841 0.96 -19.47 19.16
CA PHE A 841 -0.11 -19.21 20.13
C PHE A 841 0.35 -18.22 21.23
N LEU A 842 1.58 -18.35 21.72
CA LEU A 842 2.18 -17.42 22.67
C LEU A 842 2.37 -16.03 22.05
N MET A 843 2.81 -15.95 20.80
CA MET A 843 2.99 -14.73 20.05
C MET A 843 1.68 -13.93 19.95
N PHE A 844 0.57 -14.57 19.56
CA PHE A 844 -0.74 -13.89 19.50
C PHE A 844 -1.18 -13.34 20.86
N GLY A 845 -0.92 -14.08 21.95
CA GLY A 845 -1.17 -13.57 23.30
C GLY A 845 -0.34 -12.34 23.66
N ILE A 846 0.93 -12.30 23.23
CA ILE A 846 1.80 -11.13 23.43
C ILE A 846 1.30 -9.95 22.61
N PHE A 847 0.87 -10.15 21.36
CA PHE A 847 0.30 -9.09 20.50
C PHE A 847 -0.90 -8.42 21.17
N ALA A 848 -1.87 -9.22 21.65
CA ALA A 848 -3.03 -8.68 22.38
C ALA A 848 -2.66 -7.92 23.65
N MET A 849 -1.60 -8.37 24.39
CA MET A 849 -1.14 -7.68 25.60
C MET A 849 -0.39 -6.37 25.31
N THR A 850 0.19 -6.22 24.14
CA THR A 850 1.01 -5.06 23.72
C THR A 850 0.32 -4.17 22.70
N ASN A 851 -0.95 -4.47 22.35
CA ASN A 851 -1.73 -3.77 21.33
C ASN A 851 -0.98 -3.67 19.99
N ILE A 852 -0.43 -4.81 19.54
CA ILE A 852 0.21 -4.91 18.22
C ILE A 852 -0.83 -5.53 17.29
N ASP A 853 -1.25 -4.77 16.27
CA ASP A 853 -2.17 -5.23 15.26
C ASP A 853 -1.45 -5.88 14.08
N LEU A 854 -2.17 -6.78 13.41
CA LEU A 854 -1.71 -7.36 12.16
C LEU A 854 -2.01 -6.38 11.03
N ASN A 855 -1.10 -6.31 10.05
CA ASN A 855 -1.24 -5.45 8.88
C ASN A 855 -0.67 -6.15 7.63
N PRO A 856 -0.89 -5.65 6.42
CA PRO A 856 -0.39 -6.26 5.19
C PRO A 856 1.11 -6.54 5.15
N ALA A 857 1.93 -5.75 5.85
CA ALA A 857 3.38 -5.94 5.87
C ALA A 857 3.83 -7.03 6.85
N ASN A 858 3.19 -7.14 8.04
CA ASN A 858 3.62 -8.05 9.09
C ASN A 858 2.92 -9.41 9.08
N LEU A 859 1.79 -9.55 8.35
CA LEU A 859 1.01 -10.78 8.30
C LEU A 859 1.80 -11.99 7.74
N ILE A 860 2.84 -11.74 6.97
CA ILE A 860 3.81 -12.75 6.49
C ILE A 860 4.45 -13.55 7.63
N VAL A 861 4.39 -13.05 8.86
CA VAL A 861 4.89 -13.79 10.03
C VAL A 861 4.22 -15.16 10.18
N LEU A 862 2.97 -15.32 9.74
CA LEU A 862 2.23 -16.57 9.91
C LEU A 862 2.89 -17.77 9.20
N PRO A 863 3.14 -17.76 7.88
CA PRO A 863 3.88 -18.85 7.23
C PRO A 863 5.35 -18.89 7.66
N LEU A 864 5.99 -17.73 7.94
CA LEU A 864 7.39 -17.69 8.36
C LEU A 864 7.62 -18.37 9.69
N ILE A 865 6.80 -18.10 10.71
CA ILE A 865 6.99 -18.67 12.04
C ILE A 865 6.86 -20.20 12.04
N LEU A 866 6.03 -20.72 11.12
CA LEU A 866 5.94 -22.17 10.92
C LEU A 866 7.25 -22.75 10.38
N GLY A 867 7.89 -22.11 9.40
CA GLY A 867 9.18 -22.53 8.85
C GLY A 867 10.31 -22.43 9.87
N ILE A 868 10.47 -21.28 10.51
CA ILE A 868 11.57 -20.99 11.45
C ILE A 868 11.42 -21.80 12.74
N GLY A 869 10.21 -21.85 13.30
CA GLY A 869 9.97 -22.57 14.55
C GLY A 869 10.13 -24.10 14.41
N VAL A 870 9.89 -24.64 13.23
CA VAL A 870 10.14 -26.06 12.94
C VAL A 870 11.63 -26.38 12.89
N ASP A 871 12.48 -25.49 12.41
CA ASP A 871 13.92 -25.68 12.35
C ASP A 871 14.50 -26.02 13.73
N ASP A 872 14.25 -25.20 14.73
CA ASP A 872 14.62 -25.47 16.12
C ASP A 872 14.08 -26.81 16.62
N GLY A 873 12.81 -27.11 16.32
CA GLY A 873 12.16 -28.37 16.66
C GLY A 873 12.85 -29.60 16.05
N VAL A 874 13.22 -29.52 14.75
CA VAL A 874 13.96 -30.57 14.04
C VAL A 874 15.31 -30.86 14.73
N HIS A 875 16.08 -29.83 15.04
CA HIS A 875 17.37 -29.99 15.66
C HIS A 875 17.30 -30.60 17.08
N VAL A 876 16.35 -30.20 17.90
CA VAL A 876 16.15 -30.75 19.26
C VAL A 876 15.63 -32.19 19.21
N THR A 877 14.68 -32.51 18.33
CA THR A 877 14.16 -33.87 18.20
C THR A 877 15.15 -34.81 17.52
N HIS A 878 15.96 -34.32 16.60
CA HIS A 878 17.07 -35.09 16.01
C HIS A 878 18.15 -35.44 17.04
N ASP A 879 18.51 -34.50 17.92
CA ASP A 879 19.42 -34.75 19.06
C ASP A 879 18.88 -35.83 20.02
N PHE A 880 17.57 -35.80 20.30
CA PHE A 880 16.88 -36.82 21.07
C PHE A 880 16.94 -38.21 20.40
N ARG A 881 16.75 -38.28 19.06
CA ARG A 881 16.85 -39.56 18.32
C ARG A 881 18.26 -40.14 18.29
N LEU A 882 19.30 -39.30 18.32
CA LEU A 882 20.72 -39.74 18.33
C LEU A 882 21.23 -40.13 19.70
N THR A 883 20.62 -39.67 20.79
CA THR A 883 21.10 -39.90 22.16
C THR A 883 20.81 -41.34 22.58
N ARG A 884 21.85 -42.05 22.96
CA ARG A 884 21.77 -43.40 23.57
C ARG A 884 21.93 -43.29 25.07
N GLY A 885 20.89 -43.55 25.85
CA GLY A 885 20.86 -43.44 27.29
C GLY A 885 19.91 -42.37 27.83
N PRO A 886 19.94 -41.99 29.09
CA PRO A 886 19.09 -40.96 29.65
C PRO A 886 19.24 -39.65 28.88
N TYR A 887 18.13 -39.12 28.34
CA TYR A 887 18.18 -37.94 27.51
C TYR A 887 18.58 -36.69 28.28
N GLU A 888 19.58 -36.05 27.78
CA GLU A 888 20.01 -34.70 28.14
C GLU A 888 20.45 -33.98 26.86
N THR A 889 19.81 -32.83 26.56
CA THR A 889 20.12 -32.08 25.33
C THR A 889 21.63 -31.81 25.21
N SER A 890 22.21 -32.09 24.04
CA SER A 890 23.65 -31.92 23.83
C SER A 890 24.08 -30.45 23.92
N PRO A 891 25.29 -30.17 24.39
CA PRO A 891 25.82 -28.80 24.47
C PRO A 891 25.83 -28.11 23.09
N SER A 892 26.14 -28.85 22.02
CA SER A 892 26.15 -28.29 20.66
C SER A 892 24.76 -27.86 20.20
N THR A 893 23.73 -28.64 20.52
CA THR A 893 22.33 -28.32 20.13
C THR A 893 21.83 -27.08 20.87
N ILE A 894 22.05 -26.99 22.23
CA ILE A 894 21.67 -25.79 22.99
C ILE A 894 22.38 -24.54 22.48
N ASN A 895 23.70 -24.65 22.25
CA ASN A 895 24.47 -23.53 21.74
C ASN A 895 23.98 -23.10 20.35
N ALA A 896 23.76 -24.06 19.45
CA ALA A 896 23.32 -23.78 18.11
C ALA A 896 21.92 -23.14 18.10
N VAL A 897 20.90 -23.77 18.72
CA VAL A 897 19.53 -23.24 18.78
C VAL A 897 19.50 -21.86 19.47
N THR A 898 20.30 -21.63 20.52
CA THR A 898 20.36 -20.30 21.13
C THR A 898 20.97 -19.27 20.19
N LEU A 899 22.03 -19.60 19.47
CA LEU A 899 22.71 -18.67 18.58
C LEU A 899 21.88 -18.42 17.32
N THR A 900 21.25 -19.44 16.71
CA THR A 900 20.43 -19.31 15.53
C THR A 900 19.22 -18.41 15.79
N SER A 901 18.48 -18.66 16.86
CA SER A 901 17.34 -17.80 17.20
C SER A 901 17.77 -16.37 17.54
N LEU A 902 18.92 -16.16 18.23
CA LEU A 902 19.43 -14.81 18.50
C LEU A 902 19.91 -14.10 17.23
N THR A 903 20.55 -14.81 16.28
CA THR A 903 20.97 -14.23 15.00
C THR A 903 19.78 -13.89 14.12
N SER A 904 18.74 -14.73 14.11
CA SER A 904 17.48 -14.45 13.42
C SER A 904 16.73 -13.26 14.05
N MET A 905 16.64 -13.21 15.41
CA MET A 905 16.08 -12.04 16.10
C MET A 905 16.90 -10.76 15.83
N MET A 906 18.22 -10.84 15.67
CA MET A 906 19.04 -9.69 15.30
C MET A 906 18.81 -9.28 13.85
N GLY A 907 18.67 -10.25 12.94
CA GLY A 907 18.31 -10.00 11.55
C GLY A 907 17.00 -9.22 11.42
N PHE A 908 15.94 -9.72 12.02
CA PHE A 908 14.63 -9.07 12.02
C PHE A 908 14.62 -7.80 12.86
N GLY A 909 15.27 -7.80 14.03
CA GLY A 909 15.36 -6.64 14.92
C GLY A 909 16.11 -5.46 14.31
N SER A 910 16.95 -5.68 13.30
CA SER A 910 17.61 -4.59 12.56
C SER A 910 16.63 -3.72 11.77
N MET A 911 15.44 -4.26 11.43
CA MET A 911 14.38 -3.53 10.76
C MET A 911 13.66 -2.52 11.67
N LEU A 912 13.78 -2.66 13.02
CA LEU A 912 13.21 -1.71 13.98
C LEU A 912 13.84 -0.31 13.92
N VAL A 913 14.94 -0.15 13.20
CA VAL A 913 15.63 1.13 13.00
C VAL A 913 15.19 1.81 11.69
N ALA A 914 14.33 1.16 10.92
CA ALA A 914 13.80 1.72 9.69
C ALA A 914 12.82 2.88 9.99
N ALA A 915 12.70 3.84 9.07
CA ALA A 915 11.65 4.85 9.11
C ALA A 915 10.32 4.33 8.56
N HIS A 916 10.37 3.32 7.68
CA HIS A 916 9.19 2.71 7.08
C HIS A 916 8.44 1.83 8.10
N GLN A 917 7.24 2.25 8.51
CA GLN A 917 6.47 1.61 9.58
C GLN A 917 6.13 0.13 9.30
N GLY A 918 5.89 -0.22 8.04
CA GLY A 918 5.69 -1.61 7.64
C GLY A 918 6.90 -2.51 7.93
N LEU A 919 8.14 -2.01 7.75
CA LEU A 919 9.37 -2.75 8.08
C LEU A 919 9.59 -2.85 9.59
N VAL A 920 9.30 -1.79 10.33
CA VAL A 920 9.35 -1.78 11.81
C VAL A 920 8.38 -2.80 12.37
N SER A 921 7.14 -2.78 11.92
CA SER A 921 6.09 -3.72 12.33
C SER A 921 6.48 -5.17 12.01
N LEU A 922 6.95 -5.44 10.79
CA LEU A 922 7.44 -6.77 10.38
C LEU A 922 8.59 -7.25 11.28
N GLY A 923 9.58 -6.39 11.51
CA GLY A 923 10.72 -6.71 12.37
C GLY A 923 10.31 -7.06 13.81
N LEU A 924 9.41 -6.25 14.39
CA LEU A 924 8.89 -6.43 15.75
C LEU A 924 8.17 -7.77 15.92
N VAL A 925 7.22 -8.03 15.01
CA VAL A 925 6.40 -9.25 15.05
C VAL A 925 7.25 -10.51 14.88
N LEU A 926 8.25 -10.48 13.99
CA LEU A 926 9.18 -11.60 13.80
C LEU A 926 10.10 -11.81 15.01
N VAL A 927 10.59 -10.75 15.66
CA VAL A 927 11.40 -10.87 16.90
C VAL A 927 10.59 -11.53 18.01
N ILE A 928 9.33 -11.12 18.20
CA ILE A 928 8.44 -11.73 19.19
C ILE A 928 8.13 -13.19 18.83
N GLY A 929 7.86 -13.49 17.58
CA GLY A 929 7.56 -14.82 17.09
C GLY A 929 8.74 -15.80 17.28
N VAL A 930 9.94 -15.44 16.81
CA VAL A 930 11.14 -16.25 16.97
C VAL A 930 11.49 -16.42 18.46
N GLY A 931 11.38 -15.34 19.27
CA GLY A 931 11.60 -15.41 20.71
C GLY A 931 10.64 -16.36 21.41
N SER A 932 9.37 -16.41 20.98
CA SER A 932 8.35 -17.34 21.48
C SER A 932 8.69 -18.79 21.11
N CYS A 933 9.11 -19.04 19.86
CA CYS A 933 9.56 -20.35 19.41
C CYS A 933 10.82 -20.81 20.16
N LEU A 934 11.82 -19.93 20.34
CA LEU A 934 13.02 -20.19 21.11
C LEU A 934 12.70 -20.64 22.53
N PHE A 935 11.78 -19.94 23.20
CA PHE A 935 11.35 -20.33 24.56
C PHE A 935 10.80 -21.76 24.59
N VAL A 936 9.93 -22.10 23.64
CA VAL A 936 9.35 -23.46 23.55
C VAL A 936 10.42 -24.49 23.21
N SER A 937 11.33 -24.21 22.27
CA SER A 937 12.38 -25.10 21.78
C SER A 937 13.44 -25.40 22.83
N LEU A 938 13.83 -24.41 23.64
CA LEU A 938 14.90 -24.59 24.64
C LEU A 938 14.41 -25.06 26.02
N VAL A 939 13.17 -24.77 26.37
CA VAL A 939 12.66 -25.04 27.73
C VAL A 939 11.58 -26.11 27.72
N THR A 940 10.51 -25.91 26.97
CA THR A 940 9.32 -26.77 27.00
C THR A 940 9.57 -28.13 26.33
N LEU A 941 10.07 -28.11 25.09
CA LEU A 941 10.33 -29.32 24.32
C LEU A 941 11.35 -30.26 24.95
N PRO A 942 12.55 -29.81 25.39
CA PRO A 942 13.50 -30.68 26.11
C PRO A 942 12.99 -31.25 27.44
N ALA A 943 12.15 -30.48 28.16
CA ALA A 943 11.54 -30.96 29.40
C ALA A 943 10.53 -32.10 29.12
N ILE A 944 9.71 -31.97 28.06
CA ILE A 944 8.79 -33.04 27.62
C ILE A 944 9.57 -34.27 27.15
N LEU A 945 10.62 -34.09 26.33
CA LEU A 945 11.45 -35.21 25.84
C LEU A 945 12.12 -35.97 26.99
N THR A 946 12.64 -35.24 28.02
CA THR A 946 13.23 -35.85 29.24
C THR A 946 12.18 -36.64 30.04
N LEU A 947 10.90 -36.19 30.08
CA LEU A 947 9.82 -36.96 30.74
C LEU A 947 9.48 -38.25 29.99
N ILE A 948 9.41 -38.16 28.64
CA ILE A 948 9.14 -39.32 27.78
C ILE A 948 10.22 -40.40 27.98
N ASP A 949 11.48 -39.99 28.03
CA ASP A 949 12.60 -40.90 28.23
C ASP A 949 12.59 -41.58 29.61
N ARG A 950 12.32 -40.84 30.69
CA ARG A 950 12.16 -41.41 32.01
C ARG A 950 11.03 -42.43 32.10
N GLY A 951 9.89 -42.18 31.38
CA GLY A 951 8.81 -43.14 31.27
C GLY A 951 9.16 -44.43 30.55
N ARG A 952 10.11 -44.36 29.59
CA ARG A 952 10.68 -45.52 28.89
C ARG A 952 11.60 -46.35 29.81
N SER A 953 12.48 -45.70 30.59
CA SER A 953 13.41 -46.36 31.50
C SER A 953 12.75 -47.06 32.70
N GLN A 954 11.50 -46.71 33.04
CA GLN A 954 10.74 -47.33 34.14
C GLN A 954 9.86 -48.53 33.71
N LYS A 955 9.72 -48.81 32.40
CA LYS A 955 9.07 -50.05 31.97
C LYS A 955 10.05 -51.21 32.23
N PRO A 956 9.67 -52.21 33.07
CA PRO A 956 10.55 -53.34 33.34
C PRO A 956 10.82 -54.06 32.01
N GLU A 957 12.09 -54.20 31.69
CA GLU A 957 12.60 -55.03 30.62
C GLU A 957 11.98 -56.43 30.84
N LYS A 958 11.14 -56.91 29.94
CA LYS A 958 10.65 -58.28 29.97
C LYS A 958 11.91 -59.14 29.99
N GLN A 959 12.24 -59.72 31.18
CA GLN A 959 13.30 -60.69 31.31
C GLN A 959 13.08 -61.76 30.25
N VAL A 960 13.92 -61.75 29.26
CA VAL A 960 14.12 -62.93 28.39
C VAL A 960 14.55 -64.04 29.31
N PRO A 961 13.84 -65.20 29.38
CA PRO A 961 14.27 -66.30 30.21
C PRO A 961 15.67 -66.67 29.83
N PRO A 962 16.57 -67.05 30.80
CA PRO A 962 17.94 -67.40 30.50
C PRO A 962 17.92 -68.61 29.53
N GLN A 963 18.47 -68.43 28.35
CA GLN A 963 18.81 -69.52 27.45
C GLN A 963 19.73 -70.46 28.25
N LYS A 964 19.27 -71.75 28.40
CA LYS A 964 20.11 -72.85 28.92
C LYS A 964 21.34 -72.90 28.05
N THR A 965 22.51 -72.74 28.70
CA THR A 965 23.80 -73.13 28.16
C THR A 965 23.75 -74.61 27.86
N GLU A 966 23.65 -74.99 26.62
CA GLU A 966 24.03 -76.29 26.12
C GLU A 966 25.56 -76.31 26.07
N GLU A 967 26.13 -77.28 26.87
CA GLU A 967 27.56 -77.62 26.80
C GLU A 967 27.93 -78.10 25.39
N PRO A 968 29.12 -77.76 24.87
CA PRO A 968 29.57 -78.26 23.59
C PRO A 968 29.96 -79.75 23.71
N PRO A 969 29.65 -80.58 22.72
CA PRO A 969 30.21 -81.95 22.66
C PRO A 969 31.71 -81.89 22.36
N GLU A 970 32.47 -82.68 23.15
CA GLU A 970 33.84 -83.09 22.92
C GLU A 970 33.97 -83.88 21.62
N ASP A 971 35.13 -83.83 21.01
CA ASP A 971 35.78 -84.69 19.99
C ASP A 971 35.55 -84.34 18.53
N GLU A 972 36.56 -83.92 17.85
CA GLU A 972 37.57 -84.65 17.12
C GLU A 972 38.63 -83.81 16.49
N GLU A 973 39.89 -84.16 16.71
CA GLU A 973 41.08 -83.67 16.08
C GLU A 973 41.00 -83.80 14.55
N ASP A 974 41.46 -82.82 13.85
CA ASP A 974 42.27 -83.03 12.67
C ASP A 974 43.22 -81.88 12.38
N VAL A 975 44.48 -82.28 12.42
CA VAL A 975 45.71 -81.56 12.20
C VAL A 975 45.86 -81.27 10.67
N VAL A 976 46.08 -80.02 10.34
CA VAL A 976 46.91 -79.68 9.18
C VAL A 976 47.82 -78.49 9.55
N THR A 977 48.99 -78.79 9.85
CA THR A 977 50.20 -78.00 9.95
C THR A 977 50.68 -77.60 8.57
N ILE A 978 50.83 -76.33 8.26
CA ILE A 978 51.78 -75.88 7.28
C ILE A 978 52.67 -74.80 7.88
N ALA A 979 53.88 -75.22 8.11
CA ALA A 979 55.04 -74.47 8.46
C ALA A 979 55.53 -73.64 7.31
N PHE A 980 55.98 -72.45 7.56
CA PHE A 980 57.09 -71.80 6.89
C PHE A 980 58.05 -71.19 7.88
N GLN A 981 59.25 -71.81 7.81
CA GLN A 981 60.49 -71.61 8.53
C GLN A 981 61.17 -70.29 8.15
N ASN A 982 61.77 -69.66 9.17
CA ASN A 982 63.17 -69.30 9.29
C ASN A 982 63.85 -68.37 8.27
N SER A 983 64.49 -67.41 8.82
CA SER A 983 65.94 -67.34 9.00
C SER A 983 66.32 -66.05 9.72
N GLU A 984 66.90 -66.21 10.99
CA GLU A 984 68.28 -66.07 11.36
C GLU A 984 68.79 -64.62 11.33
N THR A 985 68.98 -64.09 12.59
CA THR A 985 70.15 -63.99 13.47
C THR A 985 71.27 -63.08 12.94
N PHE A 986 71.63 -62.15 13.75
CA PHE A 986 72.92 -61.75 14.27
C PHE A 986 72.71 -60.30 14.78
N GLY A 987 72.85 -59.99 16.02
CA GLY A 987 74.00 -60.16 17.01
C GLY A 987 74.75 -58.84 17.00
N ASP A 988 74.69 -58.11 17.94
CA ASP A 988 75.60 -57.69 18.94
C ASP A 988 75.47 -56.23 19.40
N LYS A 989 75.54 -56.11 20.72
CA LYS A 989 75.78 -54.90 21.46
C LYS A 989 77.28 -54.58 21.44
N PRO A 990 77.89 -53.56 22.05
CA PRO A 990 77.37 -52.32 22.69
C PRO A 990 78.27 -51.07 22.44
N SER A 991 77.95 -50.03 23.18
CA SER A 991 78.83 -49.04 23.81
C SER A 991 78.74 -47.60 23.29
N ASP A 992 78.32 -46.81 24.14
CA ASP A 992 78.82 -45.62 24.80
C ASP A 992 79.17 -44.33 23.94
N ASP A 993 78.82 -43.30 24.62
CA ASP A 993 79.38 -41.92 24.71
C ASP A 993 79.16 -40.95 23.50
N GLN A 994 78.37 -40.03 23.76
CA GLN A 994 78.39 -38.56 23.99
C GLN A 994 77.09 -37.86 23.62
#